data_a0d1a5347c800a8766b30d803712fcf6
#
_entry.id   a0d1a5347c800a8766b30d803712fcf6
#
_cell.length_a   1.000
_cell.length_b   1.000
_cell.length_c   1.000
_cell.angle_alpha   90.00
_cell.angle_beta   90.00
_cell.angle_gamma   90.00
#
_symmetry.space_group_name_H-M   'P 1'
#
loop_
_entity.id
_entity.type
_entity.pdbx_description
1 polymer ?
#
loop_
_entity_poly.entity_id
_entity_poly.type
_entity_poly.pdbx_seq_one_letter_code
_entity_poly.pdbx_strand_id
1 'polypeptide(L)'
;MLKMLNLAKMLIIFMYLTSICCCFFVSSQSVSPQNTPSQDTLSQDIWYTYEEPIEGLKLYETYTFKDGTLMIWMAFEDEEDPSCMLPYFHLRLIEGTGRITYIDLNYTFPPEAVCPINMTFIPLNYNYIMIIYVKSNNGVKGKYGLIINYNSEIISEIYLGNVNDYIINSGRLEKGFIRIEEHGKKGIAAWHWLSILDITTGKVVELGSGEFSVPNLLSYTFVNSFNFSLIDGGIGYAYILKYDEMGSLATNDPNIQYWKIYVSFIREGTYLPTTPSLVYQTTTKLNSIVFNSCTYNNGVGYICIVSLNNTITNRNQSRTEVNYYRLEFLTTGAFIQFDMIPKEISNISDNFQLSSLIYGGFLVRKYYTNTTAMDFYILDNNGNYKSGGSFGPEFDLYNMFPRNGTLLGIKKQTGNKLEILLKPIFRLNNQGAEYDNPVIESTKPAVHEFIDSSINEITIKYGIPVRLSTANVSIFQLNGDSNLLRQTISGDSKLCTVGSDNHTVHIPIFSSTFNQPNSSYYVVIDNNFVISQERNEPLLGIIQKTWMISTKPFKTRQHSVSVTGLLRLNEEGSSKFLQTNQSEFFNNIIQAFSKIIPVDEQRITTNGKWKNDPTFPKRVLLSFTINEAKSAMELSSKTIFDNMGTLIERKRFTALSNNEYTSLIDESAAFTITHNFGKYLPLIIIFLVSIVILLILYFLARWKNPEGRNFAIFETALIMQDLAVDLIFTLLRVNNTPHLVIPNMVFLIVPHIVNFLLTINIYLSEVSTNPMFFTWISEIPTLLLSICAIFSTVDILAINTLTSNLFGLKVFSAPLSQRSRKIILWGSFINIFAEDIPQLIIQILYYNSVETYDLFPLLVLISGGLVIVHKLILRSYHVIVRWYHKRDKIREFIRNRRLSAGSIRSIRTNV
;
A
#
# COMPACT_ATOMS: atom_id res chain seq x y z
N MET A 1 -59.09 -19.36 -9.94
CA MET A 1 -58.40 -19.56 -8.64
C MET A 1 -57.49 -20.82 -8.64
N LEU A 2 -57.94 -21.99 -9.12
CA LEU A 2 -57.06 -23.18 -9.17
C LEU A 2 -55.83 -23.10 -10.13
N LYS A 3 -55.92 -22.36 -11.25
CA LYS A 3 -54.81 -22.19 -12.20
C LYS A 3 -53.71 -21.24 -11.71
N MET A 4 -54.01 -20.26 -10.82
CA MET A 4 -52.98 -19.38 -10.24
C MET A 4 -52.19 -20.07 -9.08
N LEU A 5 -52.82 -21.04 -8.39
CA LEU A 5 -52.16 -21.78 -7.34
C LEU A 5 -51.11 -22.78 -7.89
N ASN A 6 -51.35 -23.30 -9.10
CA ASN A 6 -50.39 -24.19 -9.78
C ASN A 6 -49.18 -23.43 -10.37
N LEU A 7 -49.35 -22.15 -10.76
CA LEU A 7 -48.24 -21.32 -11.26
C LEU A 7 -47.29 -20.93 -10.13
N ALA A 8 -47.82 -20.64 -8.94
CA ALA A 8 -46.98 -20.34 -7.75
C ALA A 8 -46.21 -21.55 -7.25
N LYS A 9 -46.80 -22.76 -7.35
CA LYS A 9 -46.08 -24.01 -7.01
C LYS A 9 -44.95 -24.32 -8.00
N MET A 10 -45.14 -24.04 -9.30
CA MET A 10 -44.05 -24.26 -10.29
C MET A 10 -42.90 -23.28 -10.13
N LEU A 11 -43.16 -22.02 -9.73
CA LEU A 11 -42.09 -21.04 -9.48
C LEU A 11 -41.21 -21.41 -8.25
N ILE A 12 -41.80 -21.98 -7.22
CA ILE A 12 -41.11 -22.41 -6.00
C ILE A 12 -40.24 -23.66 -6.27
N ILE A 13 -40.70 -24.58 -7.10
CA ILE A 13 -39.93 -25.79 -7.50
C ILE A 13 -38.78 -25.42 -8.44
N PHE A 14 -38.93 -24.41 -9.29
CA PHE A 14 -37.87 -23.96 -10.19
C PHE A 14 -36.73 -23.24 -9.44
N MET A 15 -37.00 -22.56 -8.32
CA MET A 15 -35.97 -21.95 -7.46
C MET A 15 -35.23 -22.98 -6.60
N TYR A 16 -35.77 -24.18 -6.36
CA TYR A 16 -35.09 -25.23 -5.60
C TYR A 16 -34.21 -26.13 -6.47
N LEU A 17 -34.44 -26.20 -7.78
CA LEU A 17 -33.67 -27.07 -8.69
C LEU A 17 -32.39 -26.42 -9.27
N THR A 18 -32.19 -25.12 -9.14
CA THR A 18 -30.99 -24.41 -9.58
C THR A 18 -29.87 -24.37 -8.53
N SER A 19 -30.11 -24.92 -7.32
CA SER A 19 -29.13 -24.89 -6.20
C SER A 19 -28.32 -26.17 -5.99
N ILE A 20 -28.52 -27.23 -6.78
CA ILE A 20 -27.89 -28.57 -6.51
C ILE A 20 -26.87 -29.02 -7.58
N CYS A 21 -26.51 -28.22 -8.53
CA CYS A 21 -25.63 -28.69 -9.60
C CYS A 21 -24.33 -27.91 -9.71
N CYS A 22 -23.47 -27.96 -8.70
CA CYS A 22 -22.02 -27.67 -8.80
C CYS A 22 -21.24 -28.24 -7.62
N CYS A 23 -21.12 -29.55 -7.60
CA CYS A 23 -20.00 -30.25 -6.96
C CYS A 23 -19.83 -31.56 -7.69
N PHE A 24 -18.73 -31.72 -8.41
CA PHE A 24 -17.93 -32.95 -8.54
C PHE A 24 -16.98 -32.91 -9.75
N PHE A 25 -15.78 -33.26 -9.42
CA PHE A 25 -14.62 -33.85 -10.13
C PHE A 25 -13.43 -32.91 -10.32
N VAL A 26 -12.45 -33.02 -9.58
CA VAL A 26 -11.24 -33.81 -9.22
C VAL A 26 -10.62 -34.61 -10.39
N SER A 27 -9.40 -34.31 -10.73
CA SER A 27 -8.24 -35.14 -10.45
C SER A 27 -6.96 -34.61 -11.12
N SER A 28 -5.98 -34.59 -10.31
CA SER A 28 -4.52 -34.70 -10.48
C SER A 28 -3.97 -35.28 -11.78
N GLN A 29 -2.93 -34.61 -12.28
CA GLN A 29 -1.71 -35.30 -12.71
C GLN A 29 -0.50 -34.36 -12.63
N SER A 30 0.44 -34.79 -11.81
CA SER A 30 1.79 -34.27 -11.67
C SER A 30 2.64 -34.64 -12.90
N VAL A 31 3.34 -33.65 -13.47
CA VAL A 31 4.54 -33.92 -14.25
C VAL A 31 5.59 -32.92 -13.83
N SER A 32 6.60 -33.45 -13.15
CA SER A 32 7.87 -32.79 -12.91
C SER A 32 8.72 -32.83 -14.19
N PRO A 33 9.48 -31.75 -14.48
CA PRO A 33 10.77 -31.94 -15.08
C PRO A 33 11.87 -31.56 -14.10
N GLN A 34 12.58 -32.57 -13.61
CA GLN A 34 13.96 -32.44 -13.20
C GLN A 34 14.79 -32.05 -14.43
N ASN A 35 15.42 -30.91 -14.37
CA ASN A 35 16.66 -30.65 -15.08
C ASN A 35 17.56 -29.87 -14.15
N THR A 36 18.49 -30.58 -13.53
CA THR A 36 19.71 -30.04 -12.95
C THR A 36 20.56 -29.47 -14.08
N PRO A 37 20.95 -28.18 -14.03
CA PRO A 37 22.02 -27.72 -14.90
C PRO A 37 23.36 -28.13 -14.26
N SER A 38 24.15 -28.84 -15.04
CA SER A 38 25.54 -29.17 -14.80
C SER A 38 26.39 -27.93 -14.52
N GLN A 39 27.24 -28.03 -13.50
CA GLN A 39 28.38 -27.17 -13.25
C GLN A 39 29.22 -27.06 -14.53
N ASP A 40 29.70 -25.85 -14.80
CA ASP A 40 30.64 -25.34 -15.83
C ASP A 40 29.96 -24.49 -16.91
N THR A 41 29.41 -23.32 -16.50
CA THR A 41 29.33 -22.17 -17.38
C THR A 41 30.21 -21.07 -16.82
N LEU A 42 31.42 -20.97 -17.39
CA LEU A 42 32.20 -19.73 -17.40
C LEU A 42 31.22 -18.63 -17.83
N SER A 43 31.01 -17.64 -16.95
CA SER A 43 30.19 -16.49 -17.25
C SER A 43 30.66 -15.84 -18.54
N GLN A 44 29.85 -15.86 -19.58
CA GLN A 44 30.19 -15.24 -20.86
C GLN A 44 30.25 -13.72 -20.70
N ASP A 45 31.21 -13.12 -21.36
CA ASP A 45 31.32 -11.68 -21.52
C ASP A 45 30.03 -11.14 -22.15
N ILE A 46 29.45 -10.12 -21.56
CA ILE A 46 28.18 -9.53 -22.00
C ILE A 46 28.48 -8.20 -22.68
N TRP A 47 28.09 -8.08 -23.94
CA TRP A 47 28.29 -6.88 -24.72
C TRP A 47 26.97 -6.13 -24.93
N TYR A 48 26.99 -4.84 -24.68
CA TYR A 48 25.94 -3.91 -25.01
C TYR A 48 26.45 -2.88 -26.00
N THR A 49 25.64 -2.51 -26.97
CA THR A 49 25.93 -1.42 -27.90
C THR A 49 24.94 -0.31 -27.64
N TYR A 50 25.44 0.87 -27.42
CA TYR A 50 24.67 2.09 -27.23
C TYR A 50 25.05 3.12 -28.29
N GLU A 51 24.07 3.72 -28.94
CA GLU A 51 24.28 4.78 -29.94
C GLU A 51 23.91 6.14 -29.31
N GLU A 52 24.92 6.97 -29.13
CA GLU A 52 24.73 8.32 -28.55
C GLU A 52 24.11 9.25 -29.60
N PRO A 53 22.97 9.90 -29.29
CA PRO A 53 22.29 10.79 -30.24
C PRO A 53 23.08 12.07 -30.56
N ILE A 54 24.02 12.45 -29.71
CA ILE A 54 24.83 13.68 -29.88
C ILE A 54 26.20 13.34 -30.43
N GLU A 55 26.55 13.92 -31.57
CA GLU A 55 27.86 13.70 -32.21
C GLU A 55 28.97 14.51 -31.54
N GLY A 56 30.18 13.99 -31.56
CA GLY A 56 31.40 14.71 -31.14
C GLY A 56 31.69 14.64 -29.63
N LEU A 57 30.82 14.04 -28.81
CA LEU A 57 31.07 13.89 -27.38
C LEU A 57 32.27 12.98 -27.10
N LYS A 58 33.14 13.36 -26.16
CA LYS A 58 34.20 12.53 -25.61
C LYS A 58 33.78 11.91 -24.29
N LEU A 59 34.29 10.69 -24.03
CA LEU A 59 34.11 10.00 -22.77
C LEU A 59 35.14 10.52 -21.76
N TYR A 60 34.67 10.91 -20.57
CA TYR A 60 35.54 11.41 -19.52
C TYR A 60 35.67 10.42 -18.35
N GLU A 61 34.56 9.97 -17.81
CA GLU A 61 34.56 9.11 -16.63
C GLU A 61 33.30 8.26 -16.52
N THR A 62 33.38 7.19 -15.74
CA THR A 62 32.23 6.33 -15.42
C THR A 62 32.11 6.13 -13.93
N TYR A 63 30.88 6.09 -13.44
CA TYR A 63 30.53 5.80 -12.04
C TYR A 63 29.57 4.64 -11.99
N THR A 64 29.80 3.73 -11.07
CA THR A 64 28.89 2.61 -10.79
C THR A 64 28.20 2.87 -9.46
N PHE A 65 26.88 2.94 -9.50
CA PHE A 65 26.08 3.15 -8.30
C PHE A 65 25.83 1.82 -7.57
N LYS A 66 25.50 1.91 -6.28
CA LYS A 66 25.31 0.73 -5.43
C LYS A 66 24.07 -0.10 -5.82
N ASP A 67 23.12 0.50 -6.54
CA ASP A 67 21.93 -0.15 -7.10
C ASP A 67 22.17 -0.84 -8.45
N GLY A 68 23.42 -0.81 -8.96
CA GLY A 68 23.80 -1.39 -10.24
C GLY A 68 23.59 -0.46 -11.44
N THR A 69 23.23 0.80 -11.22
CA THR A 69 23.16 1.81 -12.28
C THR A 69 24.54 2.24 -12.71
N LEU A 70 24.79 2.29 -14.01
CA LEU A 70 25.99 2.83 -14.63
C LEU A 70 25.73 4.28 -15.04
N MET A 71 26.59 5.21 -14.62
CA MET A 71 26.60 6.58 -15.14
C MET A 71 27.83 6.76 -16.03
N ILE A 72 27.62 7.28 -17.22
CA ILE A 72 28.66 7.68 -18.16
C ILE A 72 28.64 9.19 -18.28
N TRP A 73 29.77 9.81 -18.05
CA TRP A 73 29.96 11.23 -18.24
C TRP A 73 30.67 11.52 -19.55
N MET A 74 30.07 12.39 -20.36
CA MET A 74 30.56 12.83 -21.66
C MET A 74 30.48 14.34 -21.77
N ALA A 75 31.39 14.94 -22.49
CA ALA A 75 31.39 16.37 -22.79
C ALA A 75 32.11 16.67 -24.13
N PHE A 76 31.91 17.87 -24.63
CA PHE A 76 32.74 18.40 -25.71
C PHE A 76 34.07 18.88 -25.16
N GLU A 77 35.14 18.69 -25.93
CA GLU A 77 36.46 19.28 -25.63
C GLU A 77 36.49 20.73 -26.13
N ASP A 78 37.11 21.61 -25.37
CA ASP A 78 37.41 22.97 -25.83
C ASP A 78 38.58 22.95 -26.80
N GLU A 79 38.40 23.46 -28.02
CA GLU A 79 39.43 23.46 -29.05
C GLU A 79 40.56 24.50 -28.71
N GLU A 80 40.24 25.58 -27.95
CA GLU A 80 41.23 26.59 -27.56
C GLU A 80 42.01 26.21 -26.30
N ASP A 81 41.40 25.56 -25.34
CA ASP A 81 42.03 25.00 -24.14
C ASP A 81 41.57 23.60 -23.84
N PRO A 82 42.26 22.56 -24.35
CA PRO A 82 41.89 21.16 -24.09
C PRO A 82 41.95 20.79 -22.62
N SER A 83 42.52 21.60 -21.74
CA SER A 83 42.49 21.37 -20.28
C SER A 83 41.18 21.80 -19.60
N CYS A 84 40.34 22.58 -20.32
CA CYS A 84 39.09 23.06 -19.84
C CYS A 84 37.94 22.48 -20.68
N MET A 85 36.83 22.10 -20.03
CA MET A 85 35.64 21.57 -20.73
C MET A 85 34.72 22.71 -21.12
N LEU A 86 34.03 22.50 -22.26
CA LEU A 86 32.90 23.36 -22.63
C LEU A 86 31.77 23.29 -21.61
N PRO A 87 30.93 24.33 -21.50
CA PRO A 87 29.89 24.42 -20.46
C PRO A 87 28.78 23.39 -20.57
N TYR A 88 28.81 22.56 -21.62
CA TYR A 88 27.83 21.52 -21.84
C TYR A 88 28.37 20.17 -21.37
N PHE A 89 27.67 19.51 -20.49
CA PHE A 89 28.00 18.13 -20.14
C PHE A 89 26.78 17.21 -20.16
N HIS A 90 27.03 15.97 -20.48
CA HIS A 90 26.03 14.97 -20.77
C HIS A 90 26.26 13.76 -19.88
N LEU A 91 25.23 13.41 -19.09
CA LEU A 91 25.23 12.22 -18.26
C LEU A 91 24.25 11.20 -18.83
N ARG A 92 24.68 9.95 -18.90
CA ARG A 92 23.82 8.83 -19.31
C ARG A 92 23.77 7.85 -18.15
N LEU A 93 22.57 7.70 -17.58
CA LEU A 93 22.31 6.74 -16.53
C LEU A 93 21.72 5.48 -17.16
N ILE A 94 22.46 4.39 -17.14
CA ILE A 94 22.07 3.09 -17.70
C ILE A 94 21.72 2.17 -16.53
N GLU A 95 20.45 1.85 -16.40
CA GLU A 95 19.97 0.88 -15.41
C GLU A 95 20.26 -0.55 -15.87
N GLY A 96 20.35 -1.49 -14.94
CA GLY A 96 20.51 -2.92 -15.25
C GLY A 96 19.39 -3.52 -16.14
N THR A 97 18.27 -2.83 -16.31
CA THR A 97 17.18 -3.17 -17.25
C THR A 97 17.45 -2.73 -18.69
N GLY A 98 18.53 -1.99 -18.94
CA GLY A 98 18.85 -1.37 -20.23
C GLY A 98 18.11 -0.02 -20.46
N ARG A 99 17.34 0.48 -19.49
CA ARG A 99 16.76 1.82 -19.58
C ARG A 99 17.85 2.87 -19.48
N ILE A 100 17.80 3.88 -20.35
CA ILE A 100 18.74 4.98 -20.36
C ILE A 100 18.03 6.27 -20.01
N THR A 101 18.50 6.97 -18.99
CA THR A 101 18.05 8.30 -18.64
C THR A 101 19.09 9.31 -19.13
N TYR A 102 18.65 10.28 -19.90
CA TYR A 102 19.47 11.34 -20.48
C TYR A 102 19.41 12.58 -19.60
N ILE A 103 20.57 13.05 -19.15
CA ILE A 103 20.68 14.32 -18.42
C ILE A 103 21.65 15.19 -19.23
N ASP A 104 21.08 16.12 -19.98
CA ASP A 104 21.83 17.05 -20.81
C ASP A 104 21.78 18.42 -20.15
N LEU A 105 22.88 18.88 -19.59
CA LEU A 105 22.98 20.10 -18.80
C LEU A 105 23.78 21.15 -19.52
N ASN A 106 23.15 22.27 -19.80
CA ASN A 106 23.80 23.50 -20.24
C ASN A 106 24.11 24.34 -18.99
N TYR A 107 25.29 24.13 -18.43
CA TYR A 107 25.75 24.87 -17.25
C TYR A 107 27.10 25.53 -17.54
N THR A 108 27.13 26.85 -17.51
CA THR A 108 28.36 27.60 -17.62
C THR A 108 29.02 27.66 -16.24
N PHE A 109 30.16 27.00 -16.11
CA PHE A 109 30.94 27.12 -14.88
C PHE A 109 31.34 28.58 -14.68
N PRO A 110 31.30 29.07 -13.42
CA PRO A 110 31.71 30.40 -13.13
C PRO A 110 33.18 30.63 -13.51
N PRO A 111 33.59 31.88 -13.90
CA PRO A 111 34.97 32.16 -14.31
C PRO A 111 36.03 31.79 -13.24
N GLU A 112 35.59 31.72 -12.00
CA GLU A 112 36.42 31.31 -10.87
C GLU A 112 36.62 29.80 -10.77
N ALA A 113 35.99 28.97 -11.61
CA ALA A 113 36.23 27.52 -11.66
C ALA A 113 37.66 27.24 -12.10
N VAL A 114 38.32 26.32 -11.43
CA VAL A 114 39.71 25.98 -11.65
C VAL A 114 39.82 24.98 -12.78
N CYS A 115 40.50 25.31 -13.87
CA CYS A 115 40.81 24.41 -14.95
C CYS A 115 42.18 23.69 -14.73
N PRO A 116 42.30 22.38 -15.09
CA PRO A 116 41.25 21.47 -15.57
C PRO A 116 40.17 21.25 -14.52
N ILE A 117 38.88 21.23 -14.93
CA ILE A 117 37.78 21.03 -14.00
C ILE A 117 37.77 19.56 -13.61
N ASN A 118 38.33 19.24 -12.47
CA ASN A 118 38.27 17.92 -11.89
C ASN A 118 36.91 17.76 -11.16
N MET A 119 36.02 16.94 -11.69
CA MET A 119 34.67 16.72 -11.17
C MET A 119 34.56 15.36 -10.51
N THR A 120 33.77 15.29 -9.45
CA THR A 120 33.36 14.04 -8.81
C THR A 120 31.85 14.02 -8.71
N PHE A 121 31.23 12.89 -8.98
CA PHE A 121 29.79 12.73 -8.98
C PHE A 121 29.36 11.90 -7.77
N ILE A 122 28.36 12.39 -7.03
CA ILE A 122 27.77 11.68 -5.89
C ILE A 122 26.28 11.57 -6.10
N PRO A 123 25.71 10.33 -6.22
CA PRO A 123 24.26 10.16 -6.16
C PRO A 123 23.76 10.49 -4.75
N LEU A 124 22.79 11.38 -4.63
CA LEU A 124 22.25 11.83 -3.34
C LEU A 124 20.97 11.08 -2.97
N ASN A 125 20.20 10.71 -3.97
CA ASN A 125 18.92 10.01 -3.86
C ASN A 125 18.63 9.42 -5.23
N TYR A 126 17.59 8.62 -5.36
CA TYR A 126 17.15 8.07 -6.65
C TYR A 126 16.75 9.12 -7.70
N ASN A 127 16.70 10.42 -7.32
CA ASN A 127 16.28 11.52 -8.19
C ASN A 127 17.31 12.63 -8.33
N TYR A 128 18.41 12.63 -7.58
CA TYR A 128 19.37 13.73 -7.54
C TYR A 128 20.81 13.25 -7.64
N ILE A 129 21.62 14.05 -8.33
CA ILE A 129 23.08 13.88 -8.43
C ILE A 129 23.74 15.19 -7.99
N MET A 130 24.80 15.09 -7.21
CA MET A 130 25.65 16.21 -6.87
C MET A 130 26.94 16.13 -7.68
N ILE A 131 27.26 17.22 -8.39
CA ILE A 131 28.50 17.38 -9.14
C ILE A 131 29.43 18.23 -8.30
N ILE A 132 30.54 17.68 -7.88
CA ILE A 132 31.54 18.37 -7.06
C ILE A 132 32.63 18.92 -7.97
N TYR A 133 32.96 20.22 -7.82
CA TYR A 133 34.01 20.88 -8.55
C TYR A 133 34.72 21.92 -7.68
N VAL A 134 35.90 22.41 -8.14
CA VAL A 134 36.71 23.39 -7.42
C VAL A 134 36.53 24.77 -8.02
N LYS A 135 36.27 25.79 -7.17
CA LYS A 135 36.11 27.19 -7.53
C LYS A 135 37.06 28.05 -6.67
N SER A 136 37.71 29.05 -7.26
CA SER A 136 38.59 29.99 -6.58
C SER A 136 37.84 31.30 -6.30
N ASN A 137 37.62 31.63 -5.03
CA ASN A 137 36.98 32.86 -4.61
C ASN A 137 38.02 33.74 -3.92
N ASN A 138 38.34 34.91 -4.48
CA ASN A 138 39.38 35.79 -3.95
C ASN A 138 40.75 35.11 -3.70
N GLY A 139 41.17 34.18 -4.57
CA GLY A 139 42.39 33.44 -4.45
C GLY A 139 42.36 32.23 -3.49
N VAL A 140 41.26 32.03 -2.79
CA VAL A 140 41.04 30.84 -1.95
C VAL A 140 40.27 29.80 -2.73
N LYS A 141 40.85 28.61 -2.91
CA LYS A 141 40.20 27.49 -3.60
C LYS A 141 39.30 26.72 -2.64
N GLY A 142 38.05 26.50 -3.04
CA GLY A 142 37.07 25.72 -2.29
C GLY A 142 36.34 24.68 -3.17
N LYS A 143 35.79 23.63 -2.53
CA LYS A 143 34.90 22.67 -3.18
C LYS A 143 33.47 23.17 -3.15
N TYR A 144 32.77 23.01 -4.27
CA TYR A 144 31.37 23.33 -4.44
C TYR A 144 30.62 22.10 -4.99
N GLY A 145 29.38 21.93 -4.58
CA GLY A 145 28.51 20.87 -5.06
C GLY A 145 27.31 21.48 -5.81
N LEU A 146 27.16 21.18 -7.07
CA LEU A 146 26.01 21.51 -7.89
C LEU A 146 25.00 20.35 -7.83
N ILE A 147 23.82 20.59 -7.31
CA ILE A 147 22.76 19.58 -7.20
C ILE A 147 21.82 19.69 -8.39
N ILE A 148 21.66 18.62 -9.13
CA ILE A 148 20.79 18.49 -10.28
C ILE A 148 19.80 17.33 -10.07
N ASN A 149 18.61 17.44 -10.69
CA ASN A 149 17.68 16.32 -10.77
C ASN A 149 17.84 15.56 -12.09
N TYR A 150 17.15 14.41 -12.22
CA TYR A 150 17.20 13.61 -13.45
C TYR A 150 16.47 14.24 -14.65
N ASN A 151 15.77 15.38 -14.46
CA ASN A 151 15.15 16.16 -15.54
C ASN A 151 16.06 17.27 -16.06
N SER A 152 17.36 17.26 -15.72
CA SER A 152 18.34 18.27 -16.09
C SER A 152 18.11 19.66 -15.46
N GLU A 153 17.40 19.73 -14.34
CA GLU A 153 17.16 21.00 -13.63
C GLU A 153 18.19 21.17 -12.53
N ILE A 154 18.77 22.37 -12.47
CA ILE A 154 19.67 22.77 -11.38
C ILE A 154 18.81 23.16 -10.17
N ILE A 155 19.01 22.48 -9.06
CA ILE A 155 18.25 22.71 -7.83
C ILE A 155 18.96 23.74 -6.94
N SER A 156 20.27 23.53 -6.69
CA SER A 156 21.06 24.43 -5.84
C SER A 156 22.56 24.19 -6.02
N GLU A 157 23.35 25.22 -5.67
CA GLU A 157 24.81 25.10 -5.48
C GLU A 157 25.11 25.30 -4.00
N ILE A 158 25.96 24.43 -3.44
CA ILE A 158 26.36 24.47 -2.03
C ILE A 158 27.88 24.51 -1.88
N TYR A 159 28.36 25.25 -0.89
CA TYR A 159 29.76 25.23 -0.50
C TYR A 159 30.05 23.97 0.33
N LEU A 160 31.04 23.19 -0.12
CA LEU A 160 31.41 21.91 0.49
C LEU A 160 32.73 21.96 1.29
N GLY A 161 33.37 23.13 1.41
CA GLY A 161 34.58 23.30 2.20
C GLY A 161 35.86 23.47 1.38
N ASN A 162 37.00 23.19 2.00
CA ASN A 162 38.32 23.36 1.37
C ASN A 162 38.59 22.25 0.34
N VAL A 163 39.59 22.50 -0.55
CA VAL A 163 39.97 21.53 -1.60
C VAL A 163 40.40 20.18 -1.02
N ASN A 164 40.96 20.16 0.16
CA ASN A 164 41.47 18.96 0.82
C ASN A 164 40.38 18.17 1.59
N ASP A 165 39.17 18.75 1.75
CA ASP A 165 38.06 18.09 2.47
C ASP A 165 37.57 16.87 1.69
N TYR A 166 37.29 15.80 2.39
CA TYR A 166 36.73 14.57 1.82
C TYR A 166 35.20 14.63 1.81
N ILE A 167 34.63 14.25 0.68
CA ILE A 167 33.20 14.09 0.53
C ILE A 167 32.91 12.61 0.28
N ILE A 168 32.11 11.99 1.14
CA ILE A 168 31.84 10.56 1.11
C ILE A 168 30.36 10.33 1.10
N ASN A 169 29.92 9.49 0.16
CA ASN A 169 28.54 9.04 0.13
C ASN A 169 28.24 8.11 1.32
N SER A 170 27.07 8.26 1.94
CA SER A 170 26.54 7.29 2.89
C SER A 170 26.43 5.89 2.26
N GLY A 171 26.51 4.86 3.07
CA GLY A 171 26.21 3.48 2.67
C GLY A 171 24.82 3.28 2.09
N ARG A 172 23.91 4.20 2.38
CA ARG A 172 22.53 4.28 1.91
C ARG A 172 22.29 5.63 1.23
N LEU A 173 21.86 5.61 -0.04
CA LEU A 173 21.70 6.81 -0.86
C LEU A 173 20.77 7.85 -0.22
N GLU A 174 19.66 7.39 0.37
CA GLU A 174 18.66 8.24 1.02
C GLU A 174 19.16 8.93 2.30
N LYS A 175 20.32 8.54 2.80
CA LYS A 175 20.92 9.12 4.03
C LYS A 175 21.90 10.26 3.75
N GLY A 176 22.13 10.57 2.49
CA GLY A 176 22.94 11.68 2.08
C GLY A 176 24.44 11.41 2.05
N PHE A 177 25.24 12.40 2.41
CA PHE A 177 26.69 12.35 2.34
C PHE A 177 27.31 13.01 3.56
N ILE A 178 28.61 12.70 3.80
CA ILE A 178 29.38 13.30 4.88
C ILE A 178 30.56 14.05 4.31
N ARG A 179 30.74 15.28 4.76
CA ARG A 179 31.93 16.08 4.54
C ARG A 179 32.85 15.91 5.75
N ILE A 180 34.12 15.61 5.50
CA ILE A 180 35.18 15.51 6.52
C ILE A 180 36.21 16.59 6.26
N GLU A 181 36.37 17.50 7.20
CA GLU A 181 37.40 18.53 7.17
C GLU A 181 38.68 18.03 7.83
N GLU A 182 39.78 17.97 7.10
CA GLU A 182 41.08 17.66 7.68
C GLU A 182 41.79 18.94 8.16
N HIS A 183 41.82 19.14 9.47
CA HIS A 183 42.55 20.27 10.07
C HIS A 183 44.02 19.97 10.25
N GLY A 184 44.79 19.83 9.13
CA GLY A 184 46.21 19.84 9.08
C GLY A 184 46.93 19.04 10.18
N LYS A 185 48.12 19.45 10.59
CA LYS A 185 49.01 18.75 11.57
C LYS A 185 48.42 18.53 12.97
N LYS A 186 47.23 19.06 13.28
CA LYS A 186 46.60 18.86 14.61
C LYS A 186 45.81 17.54 14.72
N GLY A 187 45.67 16.80 13.63
CA GLY A 187 45.05 15.47 13.65
C GLY A 187 43.58 15.40 14.12
N ILE A 188 42.87 16.52 14.12
CA ILE A 188 41.43 16.56 14.42
C ILE A 188 40.72 16.72 13.10
N ALA A 189 39.88 15.77 12.79
CA ALA A 189 38.97 15.85 11.63
C ALA A 189 37.57 16.21 12.11
N ALA A 190 37.01 17.29 11.56
CA ALA A 190 35.61 17.65 11.76
C ALA A 190 34.76 16.99 10.70
N TRP A 191 33.56 16.60 11.06
CA TRP A 191 32.63 15.97 10.14
C TRP A 191 31.28 16.68 10.15
N HIS A 192 30.63 16.75 8.98
CA HIS A 192 29.30 17.30 8.75
C HIS A 192 28.45 16.32 7.96
N TRP A 193 27.37 15.86 8.52
CA TRP A 193 26.44 14.97 7.85
C TRP A 193 25.32 15.77 7.20
N LEU A 194 25.19 15.66 5.86
CA LEU A 194 24.25 16.43 5.04
C LEU A 194 23.32 15.49 4.27
N SER A 195 22.04 15.83 4.17
CA SER A 195 21.07 15.05 3.42
C SER A 195 20.03 15.93 2.75
N ILE A 196 19.33 15.39 1.76
CA ILE A 196 18.14 16.00 1.17
C ILE A 196 16.92 15.43 1.91
N LEU A 197 16.30 16.23 2.77
CA LEU A 197 15.10 15.81 3.51
C LEU A 197 13.83 15.95 2.68
N ASP A 198 13.75 16.99 1.86
CA ASP A 198 12.59 17.25 0.99
C ASP A 198 12.94 16.88 -0.45
N ILE A 199 12.34 15.78 -0.91
CA ILE A 199 12.55 15.24 -2.25
C ILE A 199 11.98 16.18 -3.33
N THR A 200 11.04 17.06 -2.99
CA THR A 200 10.40 17.96 -3.95
C THR A 200 11.23 19.23 -4.19
N THR A 201 11.88 19.73 -3.15
CA THR A 201 12.67 20.98 -3.22
C THR A 201 14.15 20.75 -3.39
N GLY A 202 14.66 19.52 -3.15
CA GLY A 202 16.09 19.20 -3.22
C GLY A 202 16.96 19.95 -2.21
N LYS A 203 16.35 20.56 -1.19
CA LYS A 203 17.08 21.35 -0.19
C LYS A 203 17.96 20.48 0.68
N VAL A 204 19.27 20.80 0.70
CA VAL A 204 20.24 20.13 1.57
C VAL A 204 20.17 20.70 2.99
N VAL A 205 20.12 19.80 3.97
CA VAL A 205 20.07 20.14 5.40
C VAL A 205 21.17 19.35 6.11
N GLU A 206 21.85 20.02 7.05
CA GLU A 206 22.79 19.38 7.95
C GLU A 206 22.02 18.61 9.04
N LEU A 207 22.29 17.30 9.15
CA LEU A 207 21.68 16.43 10.14
C LEU A 207 22.47 16.34 11.43
N GLY A 208 23.78 16.58 11.37
CA GLY A 208 24.67 16.57 12.53
C GLY A 208 26.09 16.93 12.14
N SER A 209 26.86 17.35 13.10
CA SER A 209 28.28 17.69 12.96
C SER A 209 29.04 17.43 14.26
N GLY A 210 30.35 17.27 14.16
CA GLY A 210 31.21 17.04 15.30
C GLY A 210 32.67 16.84 14.91
N GLU A 211 33.46 16.30 15.84
CA GLU A 211 34.89 16.06 15.62
C GLU A 211 35.25 14.62 15.97
N PHE A 212 36.20 14.04 15.20
CA PHE A 212 36.84 12.78 15.59
C PHE A 212 37.96 13.05 16.57
N SER A 213 37.97 12.41 17.72
CA SER A 213 39.06 12.51 18.69
C SER A 213 40.25 11.69 18.23
N VAL A 214 41.47 12.23 18.39
CA VAL A 214 42.72 11.51 18.13
C VAL A 214 43.51 11.38 19.44
N PRO A 215 43.76 10.17 19.94
CA PRO A 215 44.49 9.97 21.17
C PRO A 215 45.98 10.24 21.01
N ASN A 216 46.62 10.72 22.08
CA ASN A 216 48.06 10.85 22.23
C ASN A 216 48.81 11.77 21.23
N LEU A 217 48.21 12.88 20.79
CA LEU A 217 48.77 13.86 19.86
C LEU A 217 50.08 14.52 20.38
N LEU A 218 50.41 14.45 21.68
CA LEU A 218 51.62 15.01 22.26
C LEU A 218 52.87 14.24 21.84
N SER A 219 52.75 12.93 21.54
CA SER A 219 53.89 12.03 21.24
C SER A 219 53.79 11.44 19.82
N TYR A 220 52.70 11.70 19.11
CA TYR A 220 52.46 11.15 17.77
C TYR A 220 51.99 12.23 16.81
N THR A 221 52.46 12.14 15.57
CA THR A 221 51.96 12.95 14.45
C THR A 221 50.99 12.17 13.61
N PHE A 222 49.93 12.83 13.18
CA PHE A 222 48.99 12.30 12.18
C PHE A 222 49.68 12.20 10.81
N VAL A 223 49.55 11.05 10.14
CA VAL A 223 50.20 10.80 8.85
C VAL A 223 49.18 10.76 7.72
N ASN A 224 48.12 9.96 7.86
CA ASN A 224 47.13 9.73 6.81
C ASN A 224 45.84 9.17 7.42
N SER A 225 44.75 9.34 6.69
CA SER A 225 43.46 8.74 7.00
C SER A 225 42.81 8.07 5.78
N PHE A 226 41.90 7.20 6.03
CA PHE A 226 41.08 6.58 5.02
C PHE A 226 39.60 6.51 5.50
N ASN A 227 38.70 7.02 4.67
CA ASN A 227 37.29 7.08 4.96
C ASN A 227 36.53 6.08 4.11
N PHE A 228 35.57 5.37 4.71
CA PHE A 228 34.79 4.35 4.02
C PHE A 228 33.35 4.31 4.53
N SER A 229 32.42 3.94 3.63
CA SER A 229 31.00 3.81 3.97
C SER A 229 30.74 2.55 4.77
N LEU A 230 29.88 2.65 5.81
CA LEU A 230 29.39 1.50 6.57
C LEU A 230 28.15 0.88 5.92
N ILE A 231 27.87 -0.38 6.26
CA ILE A 231 26.71 -1.13 5.77
C ILE A 231 25.40 -0.49 6.26
N ASP A 232 25.39 0.01 7.49
CA ASP A 232 24.21 0.66 8.09
C ASP A 232 23.95 2.08 7.57
N GLY A 233 24.79 2.58 6.67
CA GLY A 233 24.68 3.95 6.15
C GLY A 233 25.59 4.95 6.85
N GLY A 234 26.31 4.54 7.87
CA GLY A 234 27.30 5.33 8.58
C GLY A 234 28.65 5.46 7.85
N ILE A 235 29.65 6.02 8.53
CA ILE A 235 31.01 6.24 8.03
C ILE A 235 32.05 5.69 9.01
N GLY A 236 33.03 4.99 8.47
CA GLY A 236 34.26 4.61 9.16
C GLY A 236 35.39 5.57 8.84
N TYR A 237 36.13 5.95 9.86
CA TYR A 237 37.31 6.79 9.81
C TYR A 237 38.50 6.01 10.37
N ALA A 238 39.41 5.55 9.47
CA ALA A 238 40.66 4.90 9.85
C ALA A 238 41.79 5.90 9.70
N TYR A 239 42.70 5.97 10.66
CA TYR A 239 43.84 6.88 10.58
C TYR A 239 45.10 6.29 11.17
N ILE A 240 46.28 6.83 10.71
CA ILE A 240 47.60 6.37 11.01
C ILE A 240 48.34 7.44 11.79
N LEU A 241 48.91 7.04 12.93
CA LEU A 241 49.76 7.89 13.75
C LEU A 241 51.21 7.34 13.70
N LYS A 242 52.19 8.28 13.56
CA LYS A 242 53.59 7.99 13.64
C LYS A 242 54.20 8.66 14.88
N TYR A 243 55.03 7.97 15.61
CA TYR A 243 55.76 8.51 16.77
C TYR A 243 56.63 9.70 16.34
N ASP A 244 56.54 10.81 17.07
CA ASP A 244 57.35 12.02 16.81
C ASP A 244 58.64 11.93 17.55
N GLU A 245 59.73 11.56 16.85
CA GLU A 245 61.07 11.46 17.39
C GLU A 245 61.67 12.84 17.75
N MET A 246 61.15 13.94 17.17
CA MET A 246 61.70 15.30 17.41
C MET A 246 61.04 16.01 18.59
N GLY A 247 59.81 15.67 18.93
CA GLY A 247 59.03 16.32 19.99
C GLY A 247 59.18 15.68 21.38
N SER A 248 59.69 14.49 21.50
CA SER A 248 59.96 13.79 22.75
C SER A 248 61.45 13.83 23.09
N LEU A 249 61.80 14.14 24.37
CA LEU A 249 63.17 13.89 24.89
C LEU A 249 63.49 12.45 24.53
N ALA A 250 64.51 12.27 23.66
CA ALA A 250 64.91 10.99 23.11
C ALA A 250 65.16 9.96 24.21
N THR A 251 64.14 9.19 24.55
CA THR A 251 64.30 8.04 25.42
C THR A 251 64.61 6.84 24.52
N ASN A 252 65.67 6.16 24.76
CA ASN A 252 66.07 4.87 24.17
C ASN A 252 65.17 3.75 24.76
N ASP A 253 63.93 3.96 24.80
CA ASP A 253 62.96 2.93 25.25
C ASP A 253 62.70 1.92 24.11
N PRO A 254 63.10 0.66 24.25
CA PRO A 254 62.85 -0.36 23.23
C PRO A 254 61.39 -0.70 23.01
N ASN A 255 60.51 -0.21 23.86
CA ASN A 255 59.07 -0.48 23.78
C ASN A 255 58.27 0.60 23.04
N ILE A 256 58.93 1.60 22.46
CA ILE A 256 58.23 2.65 21.69
C ILE A 256 57.50 2.04 20.53
N GLN A 257 56.22 2.32 20.47
CA GLN A 257 55.35 1.95 19.32
C GLN A 257 55.47 3.03 18.25
N TYR A 258 56.25 2.78 17.18
CA TYR A 258 56.51 3.77 16.13
C TYR A 258 55.29 4.09 15.29
N TRP A 259 54.38 3.13 15.10
CA TRP A 259 53.22 3.28 14.28
C TRP A 259 51.98 2.72 14.99
N LYS A 260 50.88 3.45 14.87
CA LYS A 260 49.58 3.03 15.38
C LYS A 260 48.48 3.30 14.36
N ILE A 261 47.55 2.36 14.21
CA ILE A 261 46.33 2.50 13.39
C ILE A 261 45.14 2.49 14.33
N TYR A 262 44.30 3.50 14.21
CA TYR A 262 43.06 3.62 14.92
C TYR A 262 41.91 3.65 13.97
N VAL A 263 40.70 3.21 14.44
CA VAL A 263 39.43 3.29 13.73
C VAL A 263 38.37 3.93 14.64
N SER A 264 37.52 4.74 14.07
CA SER A 264 36.36 5.34 14.72
C SER A 264 35.19 5.31 13.75
N PHE A 265 33.96 5.24 14.26
CA PHE A 265 32.77 5.05 13.45
C PHE A 265 31.69 6.04 13.83
N ILE A 266 30.96 6.58 12.83
CA ILE A 266 29.70 7.30 13.00
C ILE A 266 28.62 6.41 12.43
N ARG A 267 27.79 5.82 13.29
CA ARG A 267 26.66 5.00 12.86
C ARG A 267 25.48 5.89 12.50
N GLU A 268 24.67 5.40 11.56
CA GLU A 268 23.42 6.08 11.20
C GLU A 268 22.55 6.32 12.45
N GLY A 269 21.97 7.52 12.54
CA GLY A 269 21.03 7.91 13.60
C GLY A 269 21.64 8.26 14.96
N THR A 270 22.93 7.96 15.19
CA THR A 270 23.60 8.34 16.44
C THR A 270 24.24 9.73 16.35
N TYR A 271 24.76 10.10 15.16
CA TYR A 271 25.51 11.34 14.90
C TYR A 271 26.60 11.62 15.95
N LEU A 272 27.16 10.54 16.51
CA LEU A 272 28.26 10.61 17.46
C LEU A 272 29.35 9.62 17.04
N PRO A 273 30.63 10.03 16.98
CA PRO A 273 31.73 9.13 16.69
C PRO A 273 31.96 8.18 17.86
N THR A 274 32.26 6.94 17.56
CA THR A 274 32.72 6.00 18.60
C THR A 274 34.08 6.46 19.13
N THR A 275 34.42 6.04 20.35
CA THR A 275 35.78 6.21 20.88
C THR A 275 36.77 5.51 19.96
N PRO A 276 37.91 6.16 19.60
CA PRO A 276 38.92 5.55 18.74
C PRO A 276 39.44 4.23 19.30
N SER A 277 39.39 3.19 18.49
CA SER A 277 39.93 1.86 18.85
C SER A 277 41.22 1.59 18.15
N LEU A 278 42.22 1.14 18.93
CA LEU A 278 43.52 0.75 18.40
C LEU A 278 43.42 -0.64 17.73
N VAL A 279 43.64 -0.71 16.41
CA VAL A 279 43.53 -1.96 15.65
C VAL A 279 44.89 -2.53 15.21
N TYR A 280 45.93 -1.71 15.21
CA TYR A 280 47.28 -2.15 14.93
C TYR A 280 48.33 -1.24 15.58
N GLN A 281 49.43 -1.81 16.02
CA GLN A 281 50.64 -1.08 16.46
C GLN A 281 51.91 -1.89 16.23
N THR A 282 53.05 -1.21 16.02
CA THR A 282 54.32 -1.86 15.81
C THR A 282 55.52 -1.06 16.39
N THR A 283 56.51 -1.80 16.94
CA THR A 283 57.79 -1.25 17.36
C THR A 283 58.79 -1.14 16.21
N THR A 284 58.44 -1.65 15.03
CA THR A 284 59.31 -1.59 13.84
C THR A 284 59.32 -0.19 13.25
N LYS A 285 60.49 0.37 13.00
CA LYS A 285 60.68 1.60 12.23
C LYS A 285 60.40 1.32 10.75
N LEU A 286 59.23 1.63 10.28
CA LEU A 286 58.83 1.55 8.88
C LEU A 286 59.05 2.92 8.21
N ASN A 287 59.24 2.95 6.89
CA ASN A 287 59.31 4.17 6.12
C ASN A 287 57.91 4.83 6.04
N SER A 288 56.93 4.03 5.68
CA SER A 288 55.50 4.49 5.61
C SER A 288 54.54 3.36 5.78
N ILE A 289 53.32 3.71 6.23
CA ILE A 289 52.15 2.87 6.20
C ILE A 289 51.09 3.61 5.38
N VAL A 290 50.41 2.91 4.46
CA VAL A 290 49.38 3.51 3.59
C VAL A 290 48.18 2.59 3.49
N PHE A 291 47.00 3.14 3.60
CA PHE A 291 45.75 2.45 3.26
C PHE A 291 45.57 2.38 1.73
N ASN A 292 45.33 1.19 1.21
CA ASN A 292 45.07 0.98 -0.21
C ASN A 292 43.55 0.90 -0.51
N SER A 293 42.80 0.17 0.30
CA SER A 293 41.33 0.06 0.17
C SER A 293 40.70 -0.42 1.48
N CYS A 294 39.49 -0.05 1.74
CA CYS A 294 38.65 -0.62 2.81
C CYS A 294 37.27 -0.96 2.25
N THR A 295 36.74 -2.14 2.60
CA THR A 295 35.41 -2.61 2.17
C THR A 295 34.85 -3.60 3.19
N TYR A 296 33.64 -4.12 2.93
CA TYR A 296 33.04 -5.14 3.81
C TYR A 296 33.77 -6.47 3.68
N ASN A 297 33.84 -7.24 4.76
CA ASN A 297 34.40 -8.58 4.76
C ASN A 297 33.33 -9.65 4.68
N ASN A 298 33.15 -10.33 3.56
CA ASN A 298 32.18 -11.45 3.35
C ASN A 298 30.83 -11.22 4.01
N GLY A 299 30.39 -9.96 4.09
CA GLY A 299 29.13 -9.55 4.68
C GLY A 299 29.11 -9.34 6.20
N VAL A 300 30.21 -9.52 6.91
CA VAL A 300 30.26 -9.30 8.38
C VAL A 300 31.54 -8.61 8.81
N GLY A 301 31.46 -7.31 9.10
CA GLY A 301 32.59 -6.49 9.49
C GLY A 301 33.32 -5.89 8.29
N TYR A 302 34.56 -5.42 8.51
CA TYR A 302 35.31 -4.62 7.55
C TYR A 302 36.74 -5.16 7.37
N ILE A 303 37.25 -4.99 6.17
CA ILE A 303 38.61 -5.35 5.79
C ILE A 303 39.26 -4.15 5.13
N CYS A 304 40.42 -3.75 5.64
CA CYS A 304 41.29 -2.79 5.00
C CYS A 304 42.59 -3.47 4.50
N ILE A 305 42.98 -3.11 3.30
CA ILE A 305 44.30 -3.49 2.78
C ILE A 305 45.26 -2.36 3.09
N VAL A 306 46.36 -2.71 3.76
CA VAL A 306 47.39 -1.77 4.23
C VAL A 306 48.75 -2.18 3.69
N SER A 307 49.47 -1.26 3.08
CA SER A 307 50.86 -1.49 2.67
C SER A 307 51.86 -0.95 3.71
N LEU A 308 52.81 -1.79 4.08
CA LEU A 308 53.90 -1.45 4.96
C LEU A 308 55.21 -1.39 4.14
N ASN A 309 55.84 -0.21 4.09
CA ASN A 309 57.10 0.02 3.37
C ASN A 309 58.25 0.00 4.34
N ASN A 310 59.25 -0.83 4.06
CA ASN A 310 60.45 -0.92 4.85
C ASN A 310 61.73 -0.84 3.95
N THR A 311 62.77 -0.23 4.42
CA THR A 311 64.08 -0.22 3.74
C THR A 311 64.98 -1.25 4.38
N ILE A 312 65.29 -2.28 3.63
CA ILE A 312 66.29 -3.29 4.06
C ILE A 312 67.68 -2.91 3.49
N THR A 313 68.64 -2.60 4.38
CA THR A 313 69.97 -2.27 3.99
C THR A 313 70.86 -3.50 4.18
N ASN A 314 71.28 -4.17 3.10
CA ASN A 314 72.25 -5.26 3.09
C ASN A 314 73.48 -4.83 2.38
N ARG A 315 74.62 -4.79 3.10
CA ARG A 315 76.02 -4.62 2.56
C ARG A 315 76.09 -3.67 1.34
N ASN A 316 75.78 -2.41 1.52
CA ASN A 316 75.84 -1.31 0.52
C ASN A 316 74.75 -1.28 -0.55
N GLN A 317 73.66 -2.09 -0.45
CA GLN A 317 72.44 -1.93 -1.27
C GLN A 317 71.23 -1.71 -0.35
N SER A 318 70.59 -0.59 -0.49
CA SER A 318 69.30 -0.35 0.17
C SER A 318 68.13 -0.67 -0.82
N ARG A 319 67.30 -1.60 -0.44
CA ARG A 319 66.14 -1.98 -1.22
C ARG A 319 64.88 -1.65 -0.39
N THR A 320 63.94 -0.93 -0.98
CA THR A 320 62.60 -0.74 -0.38
C THR A 320 61.78 -2.00 -0.64
N GLU A 321 61.28 -2.59 0.42
CA GLU A 321 60.36 -3.72 0.36
C GLU A 321 58.95 -3.24 0.79
N VAL A 322 57.96 -3.52 -0.05
CA VAL A 322 56.55 -3.22 0.22
C VAL A 322 55.81 -4.53 0.49
N ASN A 323 55.22 -4.65 1.66
CA ASN A 323 54.41 -5.80 2.04
C ASN A 323 52.96 -5.36 2.26
N TYR A 324 52.02 -6.14 1.75
CA TYR A 324 50.61 -5.89 1.87
C TYR A 324 50.02 -6.75 2.97
N TYR A 325 49.10 -6.15 3.78
CA TYR A 325 48.44 -6.79 4.91
C TYR A 325 46.96 -6.60 4.84
N ARG A 326 46.22 -7.61 5.26
CA ARG A 326 44.79 -7.62 5.48
C ARG A 326 44.54 -7.28 6.96
N LEU A 327 43.87 -6.16 7.22
CA LEU A 327 43.42 -5.71 8.54
C LEU A 327 41.95 -5.88 8.65
N GLU A 328 41.46 -6.75 9.54
CA GLU A 328 40.06 -7.02 9.76
C GLU A 328 39.58 -6.51 11.13
N PHE A 329 38.42 -5.83 11.17
CA PHE A 329 37.83 -5.26 12.38
C PHE A 329 36.29 -5.12 12.26
N LEU A 330 35.65 -4.91 13.43
CA LEU A 330 34.22 -4.67 13.55
C LEU A 330 33.92 -3.18 13.82
N THR A 331 32.66 -2.79 13.65
CA THR A 331 32.19 -1.41 13.98
C THR A 331 32.21 -1.12 15.48
N THR A 332 32.37 -2.14 16.33
CA THR A 332 32.68 -2.00 17.74
C THR A 332 34.12 -1.57 18.01
N GLY A 333 34.97 -1.53 16.97
CA GLY A 333 36.41 -1.35 17.08
C GLY A 333 37.16 -2.61 17.47
N ALA A 334 36.48 -3.75 17.59
CA ALA A 334 37.15 -5.02 17.88
C ALA A 334 38.03 -5.46 16.70
N PHE A 335 39.31 -5.66 16.99
CA PHE A 335 40.29 -6.25 16.07
C PHE A 335 40.00 -7.75 15.88
N ILE A 336 39.99 -8.21 14.63
CA ILE A 336 39.81 -9.63 14.28
C ILE A 336 41.13 -10.23 13.86
N GLN A 337 41.80 -9.64 12.85
CA GLN A 337 42.92 -10.28 12.18
C GLN A 337 43.83 -9.24 11.50
N PHE A 338 45.14 -9.54 11.45
CA PHE A 338 46.13 -8.78 10.67
C PHE A 338 47.12 -9.76 10.07
N ASP A 339 46.91 -10.11 8.82
CA ASP A 339 47.68 -11.11 8.10
C ASP A 339 48.38 -10.53 6.89
N MET A 340 49.59 -11.03 6.62
CA MET A 340 50.33 -10.68 5.43
C MET A 340 49.73 -11.35 4.20
N ILE A 341 49.42 -10.59 3.15
CA ILE A 341 49.04 -11.10 1.84
C ILE A 341 50.29 -11.61 1.16
N PRO A 342 50.31 -12.86 0.66
CA PRO A 342 51.56 -13.49 0.15
C PRO A 342 52.29 -12.70 -0.94
N LYS A 343 53.61 -12.85 -1.00
CA LYS A 343 54.54 -12.04 -1.81
C LYS A 343 54.41 -12.17 -3.33
N GLU A 344 53.64 -13.09 -3.86
CA GLU A 344 53.46 -13.23 -5.32
C GLU A 344 52.88 -11.96 -5.96
N ILE A 345 52.20 -11.12 -5.18
CA ILE A 345 51.69 -9.82 -5.59
C ILE A 345 52.81 -8.79 -5.79
N SER A 346 53.90 -8.85 -4.99
CA SER A 346 55.00 -7.90 -5.03
C SER A 346 55.86 -7.99 -6.30
N ASN A 347 55.69 -9.05 -7.08
CA ASN A 347 56.37 -9.22 -8.39
C ASN A 347 55.62 -8.52 -9.53
N ILE A 348 54.41 -7.97 -9.27
CA ILE A 348 53.65 -7.17 -10.21
C ILE A 348 54.28 -5.77 -10.18
N SER A 349 54.74 -5.26 -11.32
CA SER A 349 55.39 -3.95 -11.46
C SER A 349 54.55 -2.78 -10.92
N ASP A 350 55.17 -1.66 -10.68
CA ASP A 350 54.86 -0.53 -9.79
C ASP A 350 53.51 0.19 -9.92
N ASN A 351 52.58 -0.22 -10.80
CA ASN A 351 51.33 0.51 -11.03
C ASN A 351 50.12 -0.44 -10.95
N PHE A 352 49.78 -0.86 -9.76
CA PHE A 352 48.57 -1.68 -9.54
C PHE A 352 47.74 -1.19 -8.37
N GLN A 353 46.45 -1.51 -8.43
CA GLN A 353 45.48 -1.28 -7.38
C GLN A 353 45.00 -2.63 -6.83
N LEU A 354 45.06 -2.79 -5.51
CA LEU A 354 44.60 -3.99 -4.81
C LEU A 354 43.34 -3.70 -4.02
N SER A 355 42.31 -4.53 -4.21
CA SER A 355 41.04 -4.43 -3.48
C SER A 355 40.53 -5.82 -3.04
N SER A 356 39.88 -5.91 -1.90
CA SER A 356 39.21 -7.15 -1.48
C SER A 356 37.88 -7.32 -2.20
N LEU A 357 37.48 -8.58 -2.43
CA LEU A 357 36.24 -8.96 -3.08
C LEU A 357 35.23 -9.41 -2.04
N ILE A 358 33.96 -9.06 -2.25
CA ILE A 358 32.87 -9.38 -1.34
C ILE A 358 32.59 -10.89 -1.18
N TYR A 359 32.92 -11.68 -2.21
CA TYR A 359 32.82 -13.15 -2.21
C TYR A 359 34.14 -13.84 -1.80
N GLY A 360 35.01 -13.09 -1.13
CA GLY A 360 36.35 -13.55 -0.71
C GLY A 360 37.43 -13.35 -1.75
N GLY A 361 38.70 -13.32 -1.28
CA GLY A 361 39.84 -13.08 -2.11
C GLY A 361 40.11 -11.62 -2.48
N PHE A 362 41.01 -11.43 -3.44
CA PHE A 362 41.51 -10.11 -3.81
C PHE A 362 41.46 -9.92 -5.32
N LEU A 363 41.15 -8.69 -5.75
CA LEU A 363 41.29 -8.22 -7.12
C LEU A 363 42.53 -7.33 -7.24
N VAL A 364 43.43 -7.68 -8.11
CA VAL A 364 44.58 -6.87 -8.51
C VAL A 364 44.28 -6.30 -9.88
N ARG A 365 44.32 -4.99 -10.04
CA ARG A 365 44.20 -4.29 -11.31
C ARG A 365 45.55 -3.62 -11.62
N LYS A 366 46.16 -4.03 -12.73
CA LYS A 366 47.45 -3.50 -13.20
C LYS A 366 47.17 -2.57 -14.37
N TYR A 367 47.61 -1.32 -14.25
CA TYR A 367 47.54 -0.32 -15.29
C TYR A 367 48.89 -0.11 -15.96
N TYR A 368 48.86 0.07 -17.27
CA TYR A 368 50.06 0.35 -18.04
C TYR A 368 50.20 1.86 -18.25
N THR A 369 51.37 2.40 -17.99
CA THR A 369 51.65 3.86 -18.02
C THR A 369 51.59 4.47 -19.43
N ASN A 370 51.78 3.64 -20.48
CA ASN A 370 51.88 4.11 -21.86
C ASN A 370 50.65 3.77 -22.73
N THR A 371 49.69 3.10 -22.18
CA THR A 371 48.46 2.66 -22.89
C THR A 371 47.29 2.67 -21.93
N THR A 372 46.07 2.70 -22.47
CA THR A 372 44.83 2.54 -21.69
C THR A 372 44.53 1.08 -21.30
N ALA A 373 45.42 0.13 -21.60
CA ALA A 373 45.26 -1.29 -21.28
C ALA A 373 45.29 -1.54 -19.76
N MET A 374 44.50 -2.50 -19.32
CA MET A 374 44.41 -2.93 -17.92
C MET A 374 44.38 -4.46 -17.85
N ASP A 375 45.30 -5.05 -17.08
CA ASP A 375 45.21 -6.45 -16.67
C ASP A 375 44.58 -6.56 -15.29
N PHE A 376 43.86 -7.66 -15.08
CA PHE A 376 43.34 -7.96 -13.74
C PHE A 376 43.59 -9.42 -13.36
N TYR A 377 43.79 -9.64 -12.07
CA TYR A 377 44.07 -10.93 -11.48
C TYR A 377 43.18 -11.11 -10.25
N ILE A 378 42.62 -12.32 -10.10
CA ILE A 378 41.83 -12.72 -8.94
C ILE A 378 42.67 -13.71 -8.14
N LEU A 379 42.87 -13.37 -6.89
CA LEU A 379 43.58 -14.17 -5.92
C LEU A 379 42.65 -14.70 -4.85
N ASP A 380 42.91 -15.90 -4.32
CA ASP A 380 42.17 -16.38 -3.14
C ASP A 380 42.62 -15.68 -1.86
N ASN A 381 42.01 -16.02 -0.72
CA ASN A 381 42.37 -15.44 0.58
C ASN A 381 43.82 -15.71 1.00
N ASN A 382 44.47 -16.70 0.40
CA ASN A 382 45.88 -17.04 0.62
C ASN A 382 46.82 -16.37 -0.40
N GLY A 383 46.28 -15.55 -1.33
CA GLY A 383 47.03 -14.86 -2.37
C GLY A 383 47.34 -15.71 -3.60
N ASN A 384 46.82 -16.95 -3.70
CA ASN A 384 47.08 -17.79 -4.88
C ASN A 384 46.24 -17.32 -6.06
N TYR A 385 46.80 -17.34 -7.25
CA TYR A 385 46.10 -17.01 -8.49
C TYR A 385 44.96 -17.99 -8.77
N LYS A 386 43.78 -17.45 -9.12
CA LYS A 386 42.61 -18.24 -9.48
C LYS A 386 42.11 -17.97 -10.89
N SER A 387 42.08 -16.70 -11.28
CA SER A 387 41.62 -16.29 -12.60
C SER A 387 42.16 -14.91 -12.94
N GLY A 388 42.07 -14.52 -14.19
CA GLY A 388 42.46 -13.20 -14.64
C GLY A 388 42.05 -12.96 -16.08
N GLY A 389 42.32 -11.75 -16.53
CA GLY A 389 42.02 -11.34 -17.89
C GLY A 389 42.60 -9.97 -18.16
N SER A 390 42.29 -9.45 -19.34
CA SER A 390 42.77 -8.14 -19.76
C SER A 390 41.64 -7.36 -20.47
N PHE A 391 41.76 -6.06 -20.43
CA PHE A 391 41.12 -5.12 -21.34
C PHE A 391 42.23 -4.52 -22.21
N GLY A 392 42.05 -4.57 -23.52
CA GLY A 392 43.06 -4.06 -24.47
C GLY A 392 43.07 -2.51 -24.51
N PRO A 393 44.01 -1.95 -25.25
CA PRO A 393 44.19 -0.50 -25.39
C PRO A 393 43.02 0.17 -26.16
N GLU A 394 42.09 -0.59 -26.70
CA GLU A 394 40.92 -0.14 -27.39
C GLU A 394 39.80 0.36 -26.43
N PHE A 395 39.93 0.08 -25.15
CA PHE A 395 38.97 0.59 -24.15
C PHE A 395 39.39 1.95 -23.61
N ASP A 396 38.49 2.89 -23.57
CA ASP A 396 38.71 4.24 -23.09
C ASP A 396 38.58 4.35 -21.57
N LEU A 397 37.64 3.62 -20.99
CA LEU A 397 37.27 3.70 -19.57
C LEU A 397 37.06 2.31 -18.96
N TYR A 398 37.41 2.19 -17.68
CA TYR A 398 37.19 0.98 -16.86
C TYR A 398 36.57 1.34 -15.53
N ASN A 399 35.70 0.44 -15.05
CA ASN A 399 35.14 0.52 -13.70
C ASN A 399 34.78 -0.88 -13.18
N MET A 400 34.26 -0.97 -11.98
CA MET A 400 33.78 -2.21 -11.38
C MET A 400 32.49 -1.96 -10.58
N PHE A 401 31.52 -2.85 -10.74
CA PHE A 401 30.37 -2.90 -9.85
C PHE A 401 30.79 -3.55 -8.53
N PRO A 402 30.79 -2.81 -7.41
CA PRO A 402 31.42 -3.28 -6.18
C PRO A 402 30.68 -4.45 -5.52
N ARG A 403 29.38 -4.62 -5.78
CA ARG A 403 28.56 -5.68 -5.17
C ARG A 403 28.73 -7.04 -5.82
N ASN A 404 28.67 -7.09 -7.13
CA ASN A 404 28.75 -8.36 -7.86
C ASN A 404 30.13 -8.66 -8.42
N GLY A 405 31.07 -7.70 -8.31
CA GLY A 405 32.43 -7.82 -8.80
C GLY A 405 32.54 -7.79 -10.31
N THR A 406 31.50 -7.42 -11.06
CA THR A 406 31.57 -7.34 -12.53
C THR A 406 32.44 -6.17 -12.95
N LEU A 407 33.47 -6.45 -13.77
CA LEU A 407 34.32 -5.43 -14.39
C LEU A 407 33.62 -4.85 -15.62
N LEU A 408 33.78 -3.55 -15.80
CA LEU A 408 33.21 -2.77 -16.89
C LEU A 408 34.34 -2.22 -17.75
N GLY A 409 34.24 -2.37 -19.07
CA GLY A 409 35.03 -1.65 -20.05
C GLY A 409 34.14 -0.92 -21.04
N ILE A 410 34.46 0.33 -21.36
CA ILE A 410 33.75 1.10 -22.37
C ILE A 410 34.75 1.51 -23.44
N LYS A 411 34.35 1.30 -24.69
CA LYS A 411 35.10 1.81 -25.85
C LYS A 411 34.19 2.56 -26.79
N LYS A 412 34.73 3.64 -27.36
CA LYS A 412 34.04 4.41 -28.41
C LYS A 412 34.48 3.85 -29.78
N GLN A 413 33.49 3.50 -30.59
CA GLN A 413 33.68 3.14 -31.99
C GLN A 413 33.63 4.37 -32.91
N THR A 414 33.97 4.16 -34.18
CA THR A 414 33.80 5.19 -35.23
C THR A 414 32.33 5.61 -35.31
N GLY A 415 32.08 6.92 -35.23
CA GLY A 415 30.74 7.48 -35.05
C GLY A 415 30.40 7.66 -33.58
N ASN A 416 29.10 7.58 -33.25
CA ASN A 416 28.58 7.82 -31.90
C ASN A 416 28.29 6.53 -31.13
N LYS A 417 28.81 5.40 -31.59
CA LYS A 417 28.57 4.10 -30.96
C LYS A 417 29.52 3.86 -29.81
N LEU A 418 28.95 3.51 -28.64
CA LEU A 418 29.67 3.03 -27.48
C LEU A 418 29.44 1.53 -27.35
N GLU A 419 30.52 0.78 -27.18
CA GLU A 419 30.45 -0.62 -26.79
C GLU A 419 30.83 -0.74 -25.33
N ILE A 420 29.94 -1.36 -24.58
CA ILE A 420 30.05 -1.59 -23.16
C ILE A 420 30.24 -3.09 -22.93
N LEU A 421 31.36 -3.45 -22.39
CA LEU A 421 31.70 -4.83 -22.00
C LEU A 421 31.49 -5.01 -20.51
N LEU A 422 30.61 -5.90 -20.12
CA LEU A 422 30.47 -6.39 -18.75
C LEU A 422 31.16 -7.75 -18.66
N LYS A 423 32.21 -7.82 -17.87
CA LYS A 423 33.02 -9.03 -17.64
C LYS A 423 32.83 -9.49 -16.19
N PRO A 424 31.94 -10.48 -15.93
CA PRO A 424 31.84 -11.08 -14.61
C PRO A 424 33.12 -11.74 -14.18
N ILE A 425 33.60 -11.45 -13.00
CA ILE A 425 34.85 -12.05 -12.47
C ILE A 425 34.53 -13.36 -11.75
N PHE A 426 35.52 -14.22 -11.70
CA PHE A 426 35.48 -15.48 -10.96
C PHE A 426 35.18 -15.21 -9.47
N ARG A 427 34.20 -15.91 -8.91
CA ARG A 427 33.82 -15.82 -7.50
C ARG A 427 34.37 -17.03 -6.76
N LEU A 428 35.04 -16.85 -5.63
CA LEU A 428 35.57 -17.93 -4.80
C LEU A 428 34.44 -18.71 -4.10
N ASN A 429 33.33 -18.06 -3.81
CA ASN A 429 32.13 -18.64 -3.22
C ASN A 429 30.92 -18.16 -4.02
N ASN A 430 30.06 -19.10 -4.40
CA ASN A 430 28.83 -18.80 -5.14
C ASN A 430 27.59 -18.69 -4.22
N GLN A 431 27.75 -18.85 -2.89
CA GLN A 431 26.64 -18.67 -1.96
C GLN A 431 26.07 -17.26 -2.08
N GLY A 432 24.75 -17.17 -2.23
CA GLY A 432 24.06 -15.88 -2.33
C GLY A 432 24.35 -15.09 -3.61
N ALA A 433 24.94 -15.71 -4.62
CA ALA A 433 25.27 -15.06 -5.90
C ALA A 433 24.03 -14.50 -6.62
N GLU A 434 22.89 -15.16 -6.48
CA GLU A 434 21.60 -14.73 -7.05
C GLU A 434 21.06 -13.43 -6.40
N TYR A 435 21.55 -13.10 -5.20
CA TYR A 435 21.12 -11.94 -4.40
C TYR A 435 22.19 -10.84 -4.35
N ASP A 436 23.34 -11.03 -5.01
CA ASP A 436 24.54 -10.20 -4.83
C ASP A 436 24.89 -10.00 -3.34
N ASN A 437 24.67 -11.06 -2.54
CA ASN A 437 24.89 -11.05 -1.10
C ASN A 437 25.36 -12.43 -0.57
N PRO A 438 26.64 -12.60 -0.21
CA PRO A 438 27.19 -13.89 0.20
C PRO A 438 26.62 -14.44 1.51
N VAL A 439 25.90 -13.63 2.29
CA VAL A 439 25.33 -14.04 3.58
C VAL A 439 23.96 -14.73 3.41
N ILE A 440 23.27 -14.54 2.29
CA ILE A 440 21.98 -15.16 2.01
C ILE A 440 22.21 -16.58 1.47
N GLU A 441 21.54 -17.56 2.07
CA GLU A 441 21.55 -18.95 1.60
C GLU A 441 20.44 -19.18 0.57
N SER A 442 19.21 -18.76 0.89
CA SER A 442 18.06 -18.95 0.01
C SER A 442 16.89 -18.04 0.41
N THR A 443 15.93 -17.87 -0.50
CA THR A 443 14.66 -17.21 -0.24
C THR A 443 13.47 -18.09 -0.65
N LYS A 444 12.32 -17.84 -0.05
CA LYS A 444 11.03 -18.36 -0.52
C LYS A 444 10.05 -17.19 -0.63
N PRO A 445 9.49 -16.89 -1.79
CA PRO A 445 9.75 -17.54 -3.09
C PRO A 445 11.21 -17.40 -3.56
N ALA A 446 11.66 -18.30 -4.44
CA ALA A 446 12.96 -18.18 -5.09
C ALA A 446 12.99 -17.02 -6.09
N VAL A 447 14.18 -16.61 -6.54
CA VAL A 447 14.32 -15.60 -7.59
C VAL A 447 13.63 -16.09 -8.88
N HIS A 448 12.86 -15.21 -9.54
CA HIS A 448 12.05 -15.49 -10.74
C HIS A 448 10.95 -16.56 -10.58
N GLU A 449 10.58 -16.89 -9.34
CA GLU A 449 9.49 -17.85 -9.11
C GLU A 449 8.11 -17.25 -9.44
N PHE A 450 7.22 -18.12 -9.97
CA PHE A 450 5.81 -17.80 -10.20
C PHE A 450 4.97 -18.20 -8.99
N ILE A 451 4.40 -17.23 -8.30
CA ILE A 451 3.61 -17.41 -7.09
C ILE A 451 2.10 -17.27 -7.33
N ASP A 452 1.33 -17.86 -6.45
CA ASP A 452 -0.10 -17.56 -6.34
C ASP A 452 -0.32 -16.26 -5.56
N SER A 453 -1.35 -15.49 -5.90
CA SER A 453 -1.69 -14.22 -5.23
C SER A 453 -2.12 -14.39 -3.75
N SER A 454 -2.29 -15.62 -3.30
CA SER A 454 -2.70 -15.97 -1.93
C SER A 454 -1.53 -16.21 -0.97
N ILE A 455 -0.29 -15.99 -1.40
CA ILE A 455 0.87 -16.12 -0.51
C ILE A 455 0.75 -15.13 0.66
N ASN A 456 0.97 -15.59 1.87
CA ASN A 456 0.83 -14.82 3.09
C ASN A 456 2.16 -14.54 3.80
N GLU A 457 3.26 -15.11 3.32
CA GLU A 457 4.57 -14.97 3.90
C GLU A 457 5.66 -15.15 2.86
N ILE A 458 6.76 -14.41 3.03
CA ILE A 458 8.05 -14.67 2.36
C ILE A 458 9.11 -14.94 3.42
N THR A 459 10.10 -15.76 3.09
CA THR A 459 11.18 -16.12 4.02
C THR A 459 12.55 -15.92 3.40
N ILE A 460 13.51 -15.57 4.24
CA ILE A 460 14.91 -15.39 3.87
C ILE A 460 15.73 -16.23 4.83
N LYS A 461 16.54 -17.13 4.29
CA LYS A 461 17.47 -17.95 5.07
C LYS A 461 18.88 -17.39 4.92
N TYR A 462 19.50 -17.07 6.03
CA TYR A 462 20.87 -16.58 6.12
C TYR A 462 21.83 -17.72 6.47
N GLY A 463 23.06 -17.64 5.96
CA GLY A 463 24.13 -18.63 6.26
C GLY A 463 24.72 -18.49 7.66
N ILE A 464 24.37 -17.42 8.39
CA ILE A 464 24.84 -17.15 9.76
C ILE A 464 23.64 -16.80 10.65
N PRO A 465 23.74 -16.99 11.98
CA PRO A 465 22.69 -16.59 12.91
C PRO A 465 22.45 -15.07 12.88
N VAL A 466 21.18 -14.66 12.78
CA VAL A 466 20.75 -13.27 12.62
C VAL A 466 19.71 -12.84 13.65
N ARG A 467 19.62 -11.54 13.86
CA ARG A 467 18.50 -10.89 14.54
C ARG A 467 18.03 -9.68 13.75
N LEU A 468 16.78 -9.31 13.91
CA LEU A 468 16.18 -8.17 13.23
C LEU A 468 16.76 -6.84 13.74
N SER A 469 16.80 -5.84 12.85
CA SER A 469 17.28 -4.49 13.12
C SER A 469 16.27 -3.44 12.61
N THR A 470 16.67 -2.20 12.43
CA THR A 470 15.77 -1.05 12.20
C THR A 470 15.48 -0.73 10.74
N ALA A 471 16.21 -1.30 9.79
CA ALA A 471 16.01 -1.03 8.37
C ALA A 471 14.79 -1.80 7.81
N ASN A 472 14.39 -1.49 6.57
CA ASN A 472 13.14 -1.96 6.00
C ASN A 472 13.34 -3.11 5.02
N VAL A 473 12.28 -3.91 4.88
CA VAL A 473 12.01 -4.73 3.70
C VAL A 473 10.86 -4.09 2.93
N SER A 474 11.03 -3.91 1.62
CA SER A 474 10.04 -3.24 0.76
C SER A 474 9.76 -4.08 -0.48
N ILE A 475 8.48 -4.15 -0.87
CA ILE A 475 8.03 -4.88 -2.04
C ILE A 475 7.45 -3.89 -3.04
N PHE A 476 7.95 -3.93 -4.26
CA PHE A 476 7.55 -3.07 -5.36
C PHE A 476 6.94 -3.89 -6.48
N GLN A 477 5.93 -3.35 -7.12
CA GLN A 477 5.38 -3.86 -8.38
C GLN A 477 5.96 -3.07 -9.54
N LEU A 478 6.38 -3.78 -10.59
CA LEU A 478 6.77 -3.16 -11.85
C LEU A 478 5.51 -2.78 -12.63
N ASN A 479 5.38 -1.50 -12.97
CA ASN A 479 4.26 -0.99 -13.77
C ASN A 479 4.80 -0.03 -14.84
N GLY A 480 5.20 -0.59 -15.99
CA GLY A 480 5.88 0.15 -17.06
C GLY A 480 7.15 0.81 -16.51
N ASP A 481 7.26 2.13 -16.68
CA ASP A 481 8.41 2.93 -16.22
C ASP A 481 8.37 3.30 -14.73
N SER A 482 7.25 3.05 -14.03
CA SER A 482 7.09 3.38 -12.62
C SER A 482 7.16 2.14 -11.73
N ASN A 483 7.81 2.28 -10.58
CA ASN A 483 7.84 1.26 -9.53
C ASN A 483 6.84 1.63 -8.45
N LEU A 484 5.84 0.79 -8.25
CA LEU A 484 4.80 1.03 -7.27
C LEU A 484 5.10 0.31 -5.96
N LEU A 485 5.28 1.06 -4.87
CA LEU A 485 5.44 0.48 -3.54
C LEU A 485 4.14 -0.22 -3.11
N ARG A 486 4.23 -1.52 -2.80
CA ARG A 486 3.10 -2.33 -2.35
C ARG A 486 3.08 -2.50 -0.83
N GLN A 487 4.25 -2.75 -0.25
CA GLN A 487 4.42 -3.03 1.17
C GLN A 487 5.81 -2.63 1.63
N THR A 488 5.93 -2.04 2.83
CA THR A 488 7.20 -1.82 3.50
C THR A 488 7.04 -2.13 4.99
N ILE A 489 7.98 -2.88 5.55
CA ILE A 489 7.97 -3.26 6.97
C ILE A 489 9.38 -3.07 7.53
N SER A 490 9.48 -2.39 8.67
CA SER A 490 10.74 -2.27 9.40
C SER A 490 11.06 -3.58 10.14
N GLY A 491 12.35 -3.93 10.24
CA GLY A 491 12.80 -5.11 10.96
C GLY A 491 12.50 -5.08 12.46
N ASP A 492 12.42 -3.90 13.08
CA ASP A 492 12.02 -3.74 14.49
C ASP A 492 10.50 -3.87 14.72
N SER A 493 9.72 -3.99 13.65
CA SER A 493 8.29 -4.24 13.73
C SER A 493 8.02 -5.62 14.31
N LYS A 494 7.01 -5.73 15.17
CA LYS A 494 6.52 -7.02 15.69
C LYS A 494 5.96 -7.97 14.61
N LEU A 495 5.83 -7.48 13.37
CA LEU A 495 5.31 -8.27 12.25
C LEU A 495 6.36 -9.23 11.69
N CYS A 496 7.64 -8.81 11.66
CA CYS A 496 8.74 -9.68 11.24
C CYS A 496 9.20 -10.54 12.42
N THR A 497 9.58 -11.79 12.15
CA THR A 497 10.08 -12.71 13.18
C THR A 497 11.29 -13.50 12.68
N VAL A 498 12.15 -13.91 13.61
CA VAL A 498 13.24 -14.85 13.32
C VAL A 498 12.81 -16.24 13.77
N GLY A 499 13.02 -17.23 12.92
CA GLY A 499 12.72 -18.62 13.22
C GLY A 499 13.53 -19.17 14.38
N SER A 500 13.13 -20.32 14.91
CA SER A 500 13.82 -21.02 16.01
C SER A 500 15.22 -21.50 15.66
N ASP A 501 15.56 -21.54 14.35
CA ASP A 501 16.89 -21.84 13.83
C ASP A 501 17.87 -20.64 13.91
N ASN A 502 17.40 -19.44 14.27
CA ASN A 502 18.11 -18.18 14.24
C ASN A 502 18.68 -17.78 12.87
N HIS A 503 18.35 -18.50 11.80
CA HIS A 503 18.83 -18.26 10.44
C HIS A 503 17.72 -17.79 9.49
N THR A 504 16.48 -18.17 9.74
CA THR A 504 15.34 -17.88 8.86
C THR A 504 14.56 -16.67 9.37
N VAL A 505 14.41 -15.66 8.52
CA VAL A 505 13.56 -14.50 8.79
C VAL A 505 12.24 -14.67 8.08
N HIS A 506 11.15 -14.49 8.80
CA HIS A 506 9.77 -14.57 8.34
C HIS A 506 9.18 -13.18 8.19
N ILE A 507 8.65 -12.86 7.02
CA ILE A 507 8.09 -11.56 6.67
C ILE A 507 6.65 -11.77 6.19
N PRO A 508 5.63 -11.28 6.91
CA PRO A 508 4.23 -11.45 6.51
C PRO A 508 3.90 -10.62 5.28
N ILE A 509 3.07 -11.18 4.42
CA ILE A 509 2.57 -10.54 3.20
C ILE A 509 1.10 -10.19 3.37
N PHE A 510 0.76 -8.92 3.10
CA PHE A 510 -0.63 -8.48 3.12
C PHE A 510 -1.35 -8.94 1.86
N SER A 511 -2.64 -9.24 1.97
CA SER A 511 -3.48 -9.72 0.85
C SER A 511 -3.49 -8.76 -0.35
N SER A 512 -3.22 -7.48 -0.12
CA SER A 512 -3.12 -6.45 -1.15
C SER A 512 -1.76 -6.39 -1.87
N THR A 513 -0.73 -7.09 -1.40
CA THR A 513 0.65 -6.95 -1.92
C THR A 513 0.82 -7.60 -3.28
N PHE A 514 0.52 -8.89 -3.42
CA PHE A 514 0.65 -9.67 -4.68
C PHE A 514 -0.70 -9.88 -5.37
N ASN A 515 -1.62 -8.95 -5.26
CA ASN A 515 -3.00 -9.10 -5.70
C ASN A 515 -3.21 -8.97 -7.22
N GLN A 516 -2.27 -8.41 -7.96
CA GLN A 516 -2.38 -8.28 -9.41
C GLN A 516 -1.90 -9.56 -10.11
N PRO A 517 -2.72 -10.18 -10.97
CA PRO A 517 -2.31 -11.35 -11.73
C PRO A 517 -1.36 -10.96 -12.87
N ASN A 518 -0.54 -11.91 -13.31
CA ASN A 518 0.38 -11.75 -14.43
C ASN A 518 1.25 -10.47 -14.33
N SER A 519 1.68 -10.17 -13.10
CA SER A 519 2.48 -8.98 -12.78
C SER A 519 3.81 -9.38 -12.18
N SER A 520 4.82 -8.56 -12.41
CA SER A 520 6.16 -8.76 -11.86
C SER A 520 6.38 -7.85 -10.67
N TYR A 521 7.03 -8.39 -9.67
CA TYR A 521 7.38 -7.71 -8.42
C TYR A 521 8.86 -7.92 -8.12
N TYR A 522 9.42 -7.04 -7.31
CA TYR A 522 10.73 -7.27 -6.71
C TYR A 522 10.74 -6.89 -5.24
N VAL A 523 11.56 -7.60 -4.49
CA VAL A 523 11.76 -7.38 -3.06
C VAL A 523 13.10 -6.68 -2.86
N VAL A 524 13.08 -5.57 -2.12
CA VAL A 524 14.27 -4.85 -1.67
C VAL A 524 14.44 -5.08 -0.18
N ILE A 525 15.62 -5.44 0.22
CA ILE A 525 15.99 -5.50 1.63
C ILE A 525 17.06 -4.45 1.86
N ASP A 526 16.76 -3.49 2.68
CA ASP A 526 17.73 -2.46 3.03
C ASP A 526 18.90 -3.06 3.81
N ASN A 527 20.09 -2.50 3.62
CA ASN A 527 21.21 -2.83 4.49
C ASN A 527 20.83 -2.57 5.95
N ASN A 528 21.31 -3.40 6.87
CA ASN A 528 20.96 -3.34 8.28
C ASN A 528 19.49 -3.70 8.60
N PHE A 529 18.79 -4.41 7.71
CA PHE A 529 17.51 -5.04 8.05
C PHE A 529 17.69 -6.14 9.09
N VAL A 530 18.80 -6.88 8.97
CA VAL A 530 19.27 -7.85 9.96
C VAL A 530 20.72 -7.55 10.37
N ILE A 531 21.09 -7.99 11.54
CA ILE A 531 22.46 -7.94 12.07
C ILE A 531 22.88 -9.34 12.46
N SER A 532 24.19 -9.60 12.38
CA SER A 532 24.78 -10.85 12.88
C SER A 532 24.51 -10.98 14.39
N GLN A 533 23.96 -12.09 14.83
CA GLN A 533 23.69 -12.34 16.24
C GLN A 533 24.99 -12.47 17.06
N GLU A 534 26.02 -13.08 16.49
CA GLU A 534 27.29 -13.32 17.17
C GLU A 534 28.15 -12.06 17.27
N ARG A 535 28.25 -11.29 16.17
CA ARG A 535 29.19 -10.16 16.07
C ARG A 535 28.52 -8.79 16.26
N ASN A 536 27.19 -8.76 16.28
CA ASN A 536 26.39 -7.54 16.37
C ASN A 536 26.67 -6.53 15.22
N GLU A 537 27.04 -7.04 14.06
CA GLU A 537 27.37 -6.26 12.87
C GLU A 537 26.20 -6.21 11.89
N PRO A 538 25.93 -5.05 11.27
CA PRO A 538 24.91 -4.92 10.24
C PRO A 538 25.26 -5.77 9.02
N LEU A 539 24.25 -6.39 8.40
CA LEU A 539 24.42 -7.20 7.21
C LEU A 539 23.89 -6.47 5.97
N LEU A 540 24.46 -6.86 4.82
CA LEU A 540 24.01 -6.39 3.52
C LEU A 540 22.57 -6.86 3.26
N GLY A 541 21.78 -6.03 2.61
CA GLY A 541 20.46 -6.36 2.11
C GLY A 541 20.46 -6.87 0.67
N ILE A 542 19.30 -6.86 0.02
CA ILE A 542 19.11 -7.17 -1.40
C ILE A 542 18.74 -5.87 -2.14
N ILE A 543 19.46 -5.56 -3.21
CA ILE A 543 19.24 -4.36 -4.01
C ILE A 543 18.02 -4.51 -4.93
N GLN A 544 17.58 -3.41 -5.52
CA GLN A 544 16.45 -3.37 -6.44
C GLN A 544 16.61 -4.34 -7.61
N LYS A 545 15.47 -4.95 -8.02
CA LYS A 545 15.37 -5.83 -9.19
C LYS A 545 16.25 -7.10 -9.15
N THR A 546 16.86 -7.41 -8.01
CA THR A 546 17.62 -8.65 -7.81
C THR A 546 16.71 -9.82 -7.42
N TRP A 547 15.86 -9.67 -6.42
CA TRP A 547 14.89 -10.69 -6.04
C TRP A 547 13.56 -10.42 -6.74
N MET A 548 13.43 -10.94 -7.95
CA MET A 548 12.25 -10.83 -8.81
C MET A 548 11.27 -11.98 -8.56
N ILE A 549 9.97 -11.66 -8.55
CA ILE A 549 8.87 -12.59 -8.33
C ILE A 549 7.77 -12.25 -9.34
N SER A 550 7.07 -13.25 -9.88
CA SER A 550 5.94 -13.04 -10.79
C SER A 550 4.69 -13.74 -10.28
N THR A 551 3.52 -13.12 -10.46
CA THR A 551 2.23 -13.72 -10.11
C THR A 551 1.65 -14.50 -11.27
N LYS A 552 0.99 -15.64 -10.97
CA LYS A 552 0.29 -16.45 -11.96
C LYS A 552 -0.95 -15.71 -12.51
N PRO A 553 -1.35 -15.95 -13.77
CA PRO A 553 -2.60 -15.44 -14.30
C PRO A 553 -3.82 -16.02 -13.57
N PHE A 554 -4.96 -15.33 -13.59
CA PHE A 554 -6.21 -15.88 -13.04
C PHE A 554 -6.64 -17.16 -13.77
N LYS A 555 -7.04 -18.17 -12.99
CA LYS A 555 -7.54 -19.46 -13.53
C LYS A 555 -9.01 -19.40 -13.95
N THR A 556 -9.80 -18.50 -13.37
CA THR A 556 -11.26 -18.41 -13.56
C THR A 556 -11.72 -16.96 -13.74
N ARG A 557 -12.76 -16.79 -14.56
CA ARG A 557 -13.43 -15.49 -14.74
C ARG A 557 -14.10 -15.09 -13.42
N GLN A 558 -13.70 -13.95 -12.87
CA GLN A 558 -14.33 -13.40 -11.68
C GLN A 558 -15.53 -12.53 -12.09
N HIS A 559 -16.74 -12.98 -11.76
CA HIS A 559 -17.93 -12.13 -11.83
C HIS A 559 -17.96 -11.24 -10.59
N SER A 560 -18.16 -9.96 -10.79
CA SER A 560 -18.28 -9.00 -9.69
C SER A 560 -19.47 -8.08 -9.91
N VAL A 561 -20.20 -7.82 -8.84
CA VAL A 561 -21.24 -6.80 -8.77
C VAL A 561 -20.61 -5.55 -8.15
N SER A 562 -21.07 -4.34 -8.50
CA SER A 562 -20.57 -3.12 -7.87
C SER A 562 -20.78 -3.14 -6.35
N VAL A 563 -19.79 -2.63 -5.61
CA VAL A 563 -19.77 -2.62 -4.13
C VAL A 563 -19.58 -1.18 -3.66
N THR A 564 -20.46 -0.72 -2.76
CA THR A 564 -20.34 0.60 -2.15
C THR A 564 -19.90 0.47 -0.69
N GLY A 565 -18.96 1.30 -0.28
CA GLY A 565 -18.44 1.34 1.07
C GLY A 565 -18.21 2.75 1.59
N LEU A 566 -17.96 2.86 2.87
CA LEU A 566 -17.64 4.10 3.57
C LEU A 566 -16.17 4.12 4.00
N LEU A 567 -15.53 5.24 3.70
CA LEU A 567 -14.17 5.57 4.09
C LEU A 567 -14.20 6.61 5.20
N ARG A 568 -13.55 6.37 6.33
CA ARG A 568 -13.45 7.33 7.43
C ARG A 568 -12.19 8.15 7.33
N LEU A 569 -12.32 9.47 7.49
CA LEU A 569 -11.19 10.37 7.63
C LEU A 569 -10.79 10.52 9.10
N ASN A 570 -9.52 10.79 9.38
CA ASN A 570 -9.07 11.21 10.70
C ASN A 570 -9.56 12.64 11.03
N GLU A 571 -9.27 13.19 12.20
CA GLU A 571 -9.76 14.52 12.59
C GLU A 571 -9.19 15.64 11.72
N GLU A 572 -7.91 15.54 11.36
CA GLU A 572 -7.22 16.49 10.47
C GLU A 572 -7.83 16.46 9.05
N GLY A 573 -7.98 15.26 8.49
CA GLY A 573 -8.59 15.04 7.17
C GLY A 573 -10.03 15.50 7.12
N SER A 574 -10.79 15.28 8.18
CA SER A 574 -12.18 15.76 8.30
C SER A 574 -12.25 17.29 8.31
N SER A 575 -11.37 17.95 9.03
CA SER A 575 -11.25 19.42 9.05
C SER A 575 -10.84 19.97 7.68
N LYS A 576 -9.84 19.36 7.03
CA LYS A 576 -9.37 19.75 5.69
C LYS A 576 -10.50 19.54 4.66
N PHE A 577 -11.22 18.42 4.69
CA PHE A 577 -12.33 18.12 3.81
C PHE A 577 -13.47 19.16 3.90
N LEU A 578 -13.82 19.59 5.12
CA LEU A 578 -14.89 20.57 5.33
C LEU A 578 -14.48 22.00 4.92
N GLN A 579 -13.18 22.32 4.87
CA GLN A 579 -12.64 23.63 4.52
C GLN A 579 -12.28 23.77 3.04
N THR A 580 -12.12 22.65 2.31
CA THR A 580 -11.69 22.65 0.90
C THR A 580 -12.84 22.32 -0.05
N ASN A 581 -12.59 22.38 -1.36
CA ASN A 581 -13.52 21.92 -2.37
C ASN A 581 -13.71 20.40 -2.27
N GLN A 582 -14.89 19.97 -1.81
CA GLN A 582 -15.21 18.57 -1.55
C GLN A 582 -15.09 17.69 -2.81
N SER A 583 -15.50 18.18 -3.97
CA SER A 583 -15.42 17.44 -5.23
C SER A 583 -13.96 17.18 -5.63
N GLU A 584 -13.10 18.15 -5.46
CA GLU A 584 -11.66 18.04 -5.70
C GLU A 584 -11.01 17.05 -4.72
N PHE A 585 -11.39 17.13 -3.46
CA PHE A 585 -10.90 16.20 -2.43
C PHE A 585 -11.26 14.74 -2.76
N PHE A 586 -12.51 14.47 -3.19
CA PHE A 586 -12.93 13.15 -3.65
C PHE A 586 -12.10 12.67 -4.85
N ASN A 587 -11.88 13.52 -5.85
CA ASN A 587 -11.11 13.17 -7.04
C ASN A 587 -9.66 12.83 -6.70
N ASN A 588 -9.02 13.59 -5.82
CA ASN A 588 -7.66 13.36 -5.39
C ASN A 588 -7.51 12.01 -4.65
N ILE A 589 -8.49 11.64 -3.81
CA ILE A 589 -8.53 10.32 -3.18
C ILE A 589 -8.72 9.22 -4.23
N ILE A 590 -9.62 9.38 -5.20
CA ILE A 590 -9.85 8.39 -6.27
C ILE A 590 -8.56 8.16 -7.08
N GLN A 591 -7.91 9.24 -7.50
CA GLN A 591 -6.65 9.16 -8.24
C GLN A 591 -5.53 8.49 -7.42
N ALA A 592 -5.44 8.80 -6.13
CA ALA A 592 -4.46 8.16 -5.26
C ALA A 592 -4.74 6.65 -5.13
N PHE A 593 -5.99 6.25 -4.87
CA PHE A 593 -6.33 4.82 -4.79
C PHE A 593 -6.16 4.08 -6.10
N SER A 594 -6.53 4.69 -7.24
CA SER A 594 -6.38 4.06 -8.56
C SER A 594 -4.92 3.75 -8.89
N LYS A 595 -4.00 4.62 -8.49
CA LYS A 595 -2.55 4.41 -8.62
C LYS A 595 -2.02 3.36 -7.64
N ILE A 596 -2.45 3.40 -6.37
CA ILE A 596 -1.95 2.51 -5.31
C ILE A 596 -2.47 1.07 -5.50
N ILE A 597 -3.70 0.89 -5.99
CA ILE A 597 -4.30 -0.44 -6.25
C ILE A 597 -4.08 -0.90 -7.70
N PRO A 598 -3.33 -0.22 -8.53
CA PRO A 598 -3.24 -0.16 -9.99
C PRO A 598 -4.51 -0.65 -10.72
N VAL A 599 -5.56 0.13 -10.63
CA VAL A 599 -6.84 -0.10 -11.33
C VAL A 599 -7.23 1.14 -12.13
N ASP A 600 -8.04 0.95 -13.17
CA ASP A 600 -8.59 2.07 -13.93
C ASP A 600 -9.34 3.02 -12.98
N GLU A 601 -9.10 4.32 -13.09
CA GLU A 601 -9.73 5.35 -12.26
C GLU A 601 -11.28 5.27 -12.31
N GLN A 602 -11.84 4.90 -13.46
CA GLN A 602 -13.28 4.69 -13.64
C GLN A 602 -13.86 3.54 -12.81
N ARG A 603 -13.00 2.66 -12.26
CA ARG A 603 -13.41 1.57 -11.39
C ARG A 603 -13.76 2.03 -9.98
N ILE A 604 -13.25 3.18 -9.54
CA ILE A 604 -13.53 3.78 -8.23
C ILE A 604 -14.28 5.09 -8.47
N THR A 605 -15.53 5.15 -8.07
CA THR A 605 -16.39 6.31 -8.27
C THR A 605 -16.99 6.77 -6.95
N THR A 606 -17.49 8.00 -6.92
CA THR A 606 -18.19 8.57 -5.77
C THR A 606 -19.51 9.17 -6.21
N ASN A 607 -20.50 9.13 -5.32
CA ASN A 607 -21.75 9.88 -5.47
C ASN A 607 -21.66 11.30 -4.85
N GLY A 608 -20.47 11.72 -4.38
CA GLY A 608 -20.24 13.00 -3.70
C GLY A 608 -20.87 13.12 -2.32
N LYS A 609 -21.44 12.04 -1.78
CA LYS A 609 -22.12 12.04 -0.50
C LYS A 609 -21.18 11.71 0.65
N TRP A 610 -21.41 12.36 1.77
CA TRP A 610 -20.66 12.19 3.01
C TRP A 610 -21.56 12.41 4.22
N LYS A 611 -21.14 11.95 5.40
CA LYS A 611 -21.82 12.17 6.67
C LYS A 611 -20.83 12.20 7.84
N ASN A 612 -21.23 12.81 8.95
CA ASN A 612 -20.48 12.68 10.18
C ASN A 612 -20.56 11.24 10.72
N ASP A 613 -19.45 10.76 11.28
CA ASP A 613 -19.44 9.46 11.95
C ASP A 613 -20.31 9.55 13.22
N PRO A 614 -21.35 8.72 13.36
CA PRO A 614 -22.22 8.75 14.55
C PRO A 614 -21.47 8.36 15.84
N THR A 615 -20.36 7.62 15.72
CA THR A 615 -19.53 7.19 16.87
C THR A 615 -18.46 8.22 17.22
N PHE A 616 -17.93 8.92 16.21
CA PHE A 616 -16.89 9.94 16.34
C PHE A 616 -17.32 11.24 15.64
N PRO A 617 -18.06 12.14 16.31
CA PRO A 617 -18.72 13.31 15.67
C PRO A 617 -17.77 14.28 14.94
N LYS A 618 -16.47 14.26 15.27
CA LYS A 618 -15.44 15.07 14.62
C LYS A 618 -14.87 14.43 13.33
N ARG A 619 -15.31 13.22 12.99
CA ARG A 619 -14.82 12.48 11.82
C ARG A 619 -15.90 12.38 10.76
N VAL A 620 -15.46 12.38 9.51
CA VAL A 620 -16.33 12.32 8.34
C VAL A 620 -16.18 10.95 7.66
N LEU A 621 -17.31 10.42 7.22
CA LEU A 621 -17.43 9.22 6.40
C LEU A 621 -17.72 9.62 4.96
N LEU A 622 -16.87 9.21 4.02
CA LEU A 622 -16.99 9.45 2.59
C LEU A 622 -17.50 8.19 1.89
N SER A 623 -18.42 8.34 0.93
CA SER A 623 -18.99 7.21 0.18
C SER A 623 -18.25 7.00 -1.14
N PHE A 624 -17.78 5.76 -1.37
CA PHE A 624 -17.15 5.33 -2.62
C PHE A 624 -17.81 4.05 -3.13
N THR A 625 -17.92 3.95 -4.45
CA THR A 625 -18.44 2.79 -5.14
C THR A 625 -17.36 2.20 -6.03
N ILE A 626 -17.13 0.91 -5.90
CA ILE A 626 -16.24 0.13 -6.75
C ILE A 626 -17.10 -0.55 -7.80
N ASN A 627 -16.90 -0.15 -9.06
CA ASN A 627 -17.67 -0.65 -10.19
C ASN A 627 -17.25 -2.08 -10.57
N GLU A 628 -18.10 -2.79 -11.28
CA GLU A 628 -17.84 -4.14 -11.76
C GLU A 628 -16.70 -4.20 -12.78
N ALA A 629 -16.00 -5.34 -12.85
CA ALA A 629 -14.94 -5.58 -13.81
C ALA A 629 -15.47 -5.63 -15.25
N LYS A 630 -14.85 -4.88 -16.14
CA LYS A 630 -15.18 -4.85 -17.57
C LYS A 630 -14.61 -6.07 -18.31
N SER A 631 -13.51 -6.63 -17.81
CA SER A 631 -12.83 -7.78 -18.42
C SER A 631 -12.49 -8.86 -17.40
N ALA A 632 -12.24 -10.08 -17.86
CA ALA A 632 -11.84 -11.20 -17.03
C ALA A 632 -10.43 -11.06 -16.44
N MET A 633 -9.63 -10.13 -16.96
CA MET A 633 -8.26 -9.85 -16.54
C MET A 633 -8.19 -8.82 -15.40
N GLU A 634 -9.29 -8.13 -15.14
CA GLU A 634 -9.37 -7.14 -14.07
C GLU A 634 -9.74 -7.76 -12.73
N LEU A 635 -9.30 -7.13 -11.65
CA LEU A 635 -9.70 -7.49 -10.28
C LEU A 635 -11.22 -7.35 -10.10
N SER A 636 -11.84 -8.27 -9.36
CA SER A 636 -13.25 -8.14 -9.00
C SER A 636 -13.47 -6.93 -8.06
N SER A 637 -14.66 -6.35 -8.09
CA SER A 637 -15.02 -5.25 -7.19
C SER A 637 -14.87 -5.64 -5.72
N LYS A 638 -15.18 -6.89 -5.37
CA LYS A 638 -14.97 -7.41 -4.02
C LYS A 638 -13.49 -7.48 -3.66
N THR A 639 -12.63 -7.97 -4.56
CA THR A 639 -11.19 -8.03 -4.31
C THR A 639 -10.58 -6.64 -4.12
N ILE A 640 -11.01 -5.65 -4.94
CA ILE A 640 -10.57 -4.25 -4.77
C ILE A 640 -11.05 -3.72 -3.40
N PHE A 641 -12.29 -4.02 -3.02
CA PHE A 641 -12.85 -3.61 -1.73
C PHE A 641 -12.05 -4.18 -0.54
N ASP A 642 -11.79 -5.48 -0.56
CA ASP A 642 -11.02 -6.17 0.49
C ASP A 642 -9.58 -5.64 0.54
N ASN A 643 -8.98 -5.36 -0.62
CA ASN A 643 -7.65 -4.74 -0.71
C ASN A 643 -7.62 -3.32 -0.12
N MET A 644 -8.65 -2.49 -0.42
CA MET A 644 -8.78 -1.16 0.19
C MET A 644 -8.86 -1.27 1.71
N GLY A 645 -9.66 -2.20 2.24
CA GLY A 645 -9.75 -2.47 3.68
C GLY A 645 -8.39 -2.80 4.28
N THR A 646 -7.66 -3.75 3.70
CA THR A 646 -6.32 -4.15 4.15
C THR A 646 -5.31 -3.01 4.07
N LEU A 647 -5.33 -2.24 2.98
CA LEU A 647 -4.45 -1.09 2.80
C LEU A 647 -4.69 -0.02 3.87
N ILE A 648 -5.95 0.25 4.22
CA ILE A 648 -6.31 1.23 5.24
C ILE A 648 -5.87 0.75 6.62
N GLU A 649 -6.17 -0.49 7.00
CA GLU A 649 -5.74 -1.08 8.27
C GLU A 649 -4.21 -1.11 8.43
N ARG A 650 -3.49 -1.24 7.32
CA ARG A 650 -2.04 -1.31 7.25
C ARG A 650 -1.41 -0.07 6.61
N LYS A 651 -2.09 1.08 6.68
CA LYS A 651 -1.71 2.33 6.00
C LYS A 651 -0.23 2.68 6.16
N ARG A 652 0.29 2.62 7.40
CA ARG A 652 1.70 2.97 7.70
C ARG A 652 2.74 2.05 7.05
N PHE A 653 2.33 0.90 6.55
CA PHE A 653 3.19 -0.08 5.87
C PHE A 653 3.00 -0.09 4.34
N THR A 654 2.25 0.85 3.79
CA THR A 654 1.87 0.90 2.37
C THR A 654 2.04 2.31 1.81
N ALA A 655 1.92 2.44 0.49
CA ALA A 655 2.00 3.73 -0.19
C ALA A 655 0.93 4.75 0.25
N LEU A 656 -0.13 4.32 0.98
CA LEU A 656 -1.16 5.24 1.50
C LEU A 656 -0.60 6.27 2.48
N SER A 657 0.46 5.94 3.22
CA SER A 657 1.07 6.89 4.17
C SER A 657 1.83 8.03 3.50
N ASN A 658 2.29 7.82 2.26
CA ASN A 658 3.16 8.75 1.54
C ASN A 658 2.40 9.75 0.66
N ASN A 659 1.08 9.58 0.50
CA ASN A 659 0.25 10.47 -0.30
C ASN A 659 -0.51 11.45 0.59
N GLU A 660 -0.54 12.73 0.22
CA GLU A 660 -1.13 13.83 0.97
C GLU A 660 -2.60 13.61 1.38
N TYR A 661 -3.40 12.99 0.50
CA TYR A 661 -4.84 12.78 0.74
C TYR A 661 -5.13 11.45 1.44
N THR A 662 -4.43 10.38 1.07
CA THR A 662 -4.66 9.07 1.69
C THR A 662 -4.02 8.94 3.07
N SER A 663 -3.02 9.76 3.40
CA SER A 663 -2.49 9.88 4.77
C SER A 663 -3.53 10.37 5.78
N LEU A 664 -4.55 11.11 5.32
CA LEU A 664 -5.66 11.63 6.11
C LEU A 664 -6.76 10.60 6.42
N ILE A 665 -6.67 9.40 5.87
CA ILE A 665 -7.62 8.30 6.13
C ILE A 665 -7.35 7.72 7.52
N ASP A 666 -8.42 7.39 8.24
CA ASP A 666 -8.33 6.78 9.56
C ASP A 666 -8.02 5.28 9.48
N GLU A 667 -6.83 4.88 9.93
CA GLU A 667 -6.40 3.47 9.93
C GLU A 667 -7.18 2.56 10.89
N SER A 668 -7.87 3.14 11.89
CA SER A 668 -8.66 2.39 12.86
C SER A 668 -10.03 1.96 12.32
N ALA A 669 -10.41 2.39 11.11
CA ALA A 669 -11.65 2.02 10.46
C ALA A 669 -11.37 1.41 9.09
N ALA A 670 -11.52 0.11 8.97
CA ALA A 670 -11.50 -0.56 7.67
C ALA A 670 -12.57 0.03 6.74
N PHE A 671 -12.36 -0.10 5.44
CA PHE A 671 -13.38 0.24 4.45
C PHE A 671 -14.58 -0.71 4.64
N THR A 672 -15.71 -0.20 5.15
CA THR A 672 -16.82 -1.04 5.62
C THR A 672 -17.96 -1.10 4.63
N ILE A 673 -18.44 -2.32 4.32
CA ILE A 673 -19.70 -2.52 3.60
C ILE A 673 -20.84 -2.20 4.55
N THR A 674 -21.84 -1.46 4.06
CA THR A 674 -23.03 -1.10 4.83
C THR A 674 -24.00 -2.26 5.05
N HIS A 675 -23.80 -3.42 4.46
CA HIS A 675 -24.69 -4.57 4.49
C HIS A 675 -24.18 -5.68 5.41
N ASN A 676 -24.48 -5.56 6.70
CA ASN A 676 -24.27 -6.66 7.64
C ASN A 676 -25.58 -7.43 7.83
N PHE A 677 -25.83 -8.44 6.96
CA PHE A 677 -27.02 -9.31 7.02
C PHE A 677 -27.23 -9.95 8.39
N GLY A 678 -26.14 -10.27 9.10
CA GLY A 678 -26.22 -10.86 10.45
C GLY A 678 -26.95 -9.98 11.46
N LYS A 679 -26.94 -8.66 11.29
CA LYS A 679 -27.59 -7.70 12.18
C LYS A 679 -29.14 -7.79 12.08
N TYR A 680 -29.67 -8.22 10.94
CA TYR A 680 -31.11 -8.32 10.67
C TYR A 680 -31.66 -9.74 10.88
N LEU A 681 -30.82 -10.72 11.14
CA LEU A 681 -31.26 -12.09 11.38
C LEU A 681 -32.30 -12.24 12.49
N PRO A 682 -32.20 -11.57 13.66
CA PRO A 682 -33.22 -11.62 14.69
C PRO A 682 -34.61 -11.07 14.20
N LEU A 683 -34.60 -9.97 13.44
CA LEU A 683 -35.79 -9.39 12.88
C LEU A 683 -36.47 -10.31 11.85
N ILE A 684 -35.70 -10.98 11.02
CA ILE A 684 -36.21 -11.96 10.06
C ILE A 684 -36.83 -13.15 10.79
N ILE A 685 -36.20 -13.63 11.86
CA ILE A 685 -36.77 -14.72 12.69
C ILE A 685 -38.07 -14.29 13.34
N ILE A 686 -38.17 -13.10 13.95
CA ILE A 686 -39.38 -12.56 14.55
C ILE A 686 -40.50 -12.46 13.50
N PHE A 687 -40.18 -12.00 12.29
CA PHE A 687 -41.17 -11.90 11.18
C PHE A 687 -41.68 -13.29 10.76
N LEU A 688 -40.84 -14.27 10.60
CA LEU A 688 -41.21 -15.65 10.26
C LEU A 688 -42.10 -16.27 11.36
N VAL A 689 -41.73 -16.08 12.63
CA VAL A 689 -42.51 -16.57 13.78
C VAL A 689 -43.90 -15.90 13.80
N SER A 690 -43.99 -14.59 13.52
CA SER A 690 -45.27 -13.88 13.46
C SER A 690 -46.20 -14.44 12.37
N ILE A 691 -45.65 -14.78 11.19
CA ILE A 691 -46.41 -15.42 10.11
C ILE A 691 -46.98 -16.78 10.56
N VAL A 692 -46.15 -17.59 11.22
CA VAL A 692 -46.60 -18.91 11.74
C VAL A 692 -47.73 -18.75 12.76
N ILE A 693 -47.61 -17.79 13.68
CA ILE A 693 -48.64 -17.50 14.66
C ILE A 693 -49.95 -17.06 13.96
N LEU A 694 -49.90 -16.17 12.96
CA LEU A 694 -51.05 -15.72 12.20
C LEU A 694 -51.74 -16.87 11.44
N LEU A 695 -50.96 -17.77 10.86
CA LEU A 695 -51.50 -18.97 10.21
C LEU A 695 -52.20 -19.88 11.21
N ILE A 696 -51.59 -20.12 12.37
CA ILE A 696 -52.23 -20.89 13.45
C ILE A 696 -53.58 -20.24 13.89
N LEU A 697 -53.55 -18.94 14.15
CA LEU A 697 -54.78 -18.21 14.53
C LEU A 697 -55.84 -18.26 13.44
N TYR A 698 -55.49 -18.15 12.17
CA TYR A 698 -56.41 -18.30 11.05
C TYR A 698 -57.01 -19.68 10.97
N PHE A 699 -56.24 -20.74 11.08
CA PHE A 699 -56.77 -22.11 11.07
C PHE A 699 -57.65 -22.42 12.29
N LEU A 700 -57.30 -21.93 13.47
CA LEU A 700 -58.11 -22.03 14.68
C LEU A 700 -59.44 -21.27 14.54
N ALA A 701 -59.40 -20.06 13.99
CA ALA A 701 -60.62 -19.28 13.75
C ALA A 701 -61.55 -19.97 12.74
N ARG A 702 -60.98 -20.52 11.66
CA ARG A 702 -61.73 -21.25 10.63
C ARG A 702 -62.28 -22.57 11.14
N TRP A 703 -61.55 -23.25 12.01
CA TRP A 703 -62.06 -24.49 12.67
C TRP A 703 -63.20 -24.20 13.60
N LYS A 704 -63.13 -23.09 14.38
CA LYS A 704 -64.16 -22.76 15.36
C LYS A 704 -65.37 -22.10 14.74
N ASN A 705 -65.24 -21.28 13.71
CA ASN A 705 -66.31 -20.64 12.96
C ASN A 705 -65.96 -20.54 11.46
N PRO A 706 -66.39 -21.54 10.63
CA PRO A 706 -66.16 -21.55 9.20
C PRO A 706 -66.83 -20.42 8.42
N GLU A 707 -67.94 -19.91 8.89
CA GLU A 707 -68.78 -18.88 8.24
C GLU A 707 -68.26 -17.46 8.57
N GLY A 708 -67.43 -17.31 9.55
CA GLY A 708 -66.79 -16.05 9.89
C GLY A 708 -65.83 -15.52 8.81
N ARG A 709 -65.72 -14.19 8.76
CA ARG A 709 -64.67 -13.55 7.92
C ARG A 709 -63.23 -13.72 8.55
N ASN A 710 -62.77 -14.94 8.61
CA ASN A 710 -61.54 -15.29 9.30
C ASN A 710 -60.29 -14.64 8.71
N PHE A 711 -60.35 -14.12 7.47
CA PHE A 711 -59.25 -13.39 6.84
C PHE A 711 -58.98 -12.02 7.50
N ALA A 712 -59.91 -11.51 8.32
CA ALA A 712 -59.78 -10.27 9.10
C ALA A 712 -58.54 -10.32 10.04
N ILE A 713 -58.06 -11.49 10.44
CA ILE A 713 -56.81 -11.67 11.22
C ILE A 713 -55.63 -11.09 10.46
N PHE A 714 -55.52 -11.43 9.17
CA PHE A 714 -54.40 -10.91 8.33
C PHE A 714 -54.57 -9.44 8.01
N GLU A 715 -55.84 -8.95 7.81
CA GLU A 715 -56.11 -7.54 7.60
C GLU A 715 -55.67 -6.70 8.81
N THR A 716 -56.00 -7.13 10.02
CA THR A 716 -55.65 -6.44 11.27
C THR A 716 -54.11 -6.51 11.50
N ALA A 717 -53.49 -7.65 11.23
CA ALA A 717 -52.05 -7.83 11.38
C ALA A 717 -51.24 -6.94 10.41
N LEU A 718 -51.71 -6.78 9.16
CA LEU A 718 -51.10 -5.86 8.20
C LEU A 718 -51.15 -4.40 8.64
N ILE A 719 -52.30 -3.96 9.19
CA ILE A 719 -52.47 -2.61 9.75
C ILE A 719 -51.48 -2.38 10.89
N MET A 720 -51.31 -3.36 11.79
CA MET A 720 -50.37 -3.26 12.92
C MET A 720 -48.91 -3.30 12.49
N GLN A 721 -48.59 -4.10 11.48
CA GLN A 721 -47.25 -4.17 10.90
C GLN A 721 -46.86 -2.85 10.23
N ASP A 722 -47.78 -2.24 9.48
CA ASP A 722 -47.62 -0.96 8.82
C ASP A 722 -47.23 0.13 9.84
N LEU A 723 -48.07 0.29 10.90
CA LEU A 723 -47.77 1.21 12.00
C LEU A 723 -46.39 0.96 12.66
N ALA A 724 -46.07 -0.32 12.96
CA ALA A 724 -44.85 -0.67 13.62
C ALA A 724 -43.61 -0.32 12.75
N VAL A 725 -43.67 -0.60 11.46
CA VAL A 725 -42.65 -0.29 10.49
C VAL A 725 -42.45 1.20 10.34
N ASP A 726 -43.54 1.98 10.23
CA ASP A 726 -43.46 3.44 10.10
C ASP A 726 -42.95 4.11 11.37
N LEU A 727 -43.34 3.61 12.54
CA LEU A 727 -42.80 4.10 13.81
C LEU A 727 -41.30 3.81 13.96
N ILE A 728 -40.85 2.60 13.63
CA ILE A 728 -39.43 2.23 13.66
C ILE A 728 -38.64 3.07 12.65
N PHE A 729 -39.16 3.26 11.43
CA PHE A 729 -38.56 4.12 10.43
C PHE A 729 -38.41 5.56 10.94
N THR A 730 -39.47 6.11 11.52
CA THR A 730 -39.50 7.46 12.09
C THR A 730 -38.48 7.63 13.21
N LEU A 731 -38.45 6.69 14.18
CA LEU A 731 -37.61 6.79 15.35
C LEU A 731 -36.11 6.54 15.05
N LEU A 732 -35.80 5.61 14.14
CA LEU A 732 -34.42 5.13 13.95
C LEU A 732 -33.73 5.68 12.70
N ARG A 733 -34.47 6.13 11.67
CA ARG A 733 -33.91 6.42 10.35
C ARG A 733 -34.12 7.84 9.85
N VAL A 734 -35.29 8.43 10.06
CA VAL A 734 -35.64 9.76 9.54
C VAL A 734 -34.71 10.86 10.07
N ASN A 735 -34.14 10.69 11.26
CA ASN A 735 -33.16 11.62 11.86
C ASN A 735 -31.87 11.78 11.02
N ASN A 736 -31.56 10.81 10.14
CA ASN A 736 -30.42 10.94 9.21
C ASN A 736 -30.67 11.97 8.09
N THR A 737 -31.91 12.40 7.91
CA THR A 737 -32.35 13.38 6.90
C THR A 737 -33.22 14.46 7.54
N PRO A 738 -32.63 15.51 8.16
CA PRO A 738 -33.36 16.48 8.98
C PRO A 738 -34.55 17.15 8.28
N HIS A 739 -34.47 17.36 6.96
CA HIS A 739 -35.52 17.98 6.17
C HIS A 739 -36.79 17.09 6.00
N LEU A 740 -36.69 15.77 6.21
CA LEU A 740 -37.80 14.83 6.13
C LEU A 740 -38.44 14.55 7.49
N VAL A 741 -37.85 14.96 8.61
CA VAL A 741 -38.36 14.67 9.97
C VAL A 741 -39.75 15.27 10.17
N ILE A 742 -39.92 16.57 9.91
CA ILE A 742 -41.22 17.28 10.12
C ILE A 742 -42.31 16.74 9.19
N PRO A 743 -42.08 16.61 7.85
CA PRO A 743 -43.08 16.01 6.97
C PRO A 743 -43.49 14.60 7.42
N ASN A 744 -42.54 13.76 7.79
CA ASN A 744 -42.81 12.38 8.23
C ASN A 744 -43.67 12.35 9.51
N MET A 745 -43.35 13.18 10.50
CA MET A 745 -44.13 13.31 11.73
C MET A 745 -45.58 13.78 11.45
N VAL A 746 -45.75 14.75 10.55
CA VAL A 746 -47.10 15.28 10.20
C VAL A 746 -47.92 14.18 9.53
N PHE A 747 -47.37 13.48 8.53
CA PHE A 747 -48.13 12.45 7.81
C PHE A 747 -48.31 11.16 8.61
N LEU A 748 -47.60 10.97 9.71
CA LEU A 748 -47.83 9.91 10.68
C LEU A 748 -48.91 10.30 11.69
N ILE A 749 -48.84 11.47 12.30
CA ILE A 749 -49.70 11.85 13.46
C ILE A 749 -51.07 12.33 13.01
N VAL A 750 -51.16 13.17 11.98
CA VAL A 750 -52.46 13.80 11.58
C VAL A 750 -53.49 12.77 11.14
N PRO A 751 -53.20 11.77 10.28
CA PRO A 751 -54.16 10.73 9.92
C PRO A 751 -54.69 9.95 11.13
N HIS A 752 -53.80 9.62 12.10
CA HIS A 752 -54.22 8.92 13.31
C HIS A 752 -55.21 9.73 14.15
N ILE A 753 -55.03 11.06 14.28
CA ILE A 753 -55.97 11.94 14.95
C ILE A 753 -57.32 11.96 14.20
N VAL A 754 -57.30 12.05 12.87
CA VAL A 754 -58.52 12.03 12.05
C VAL A 754 -59.26 10.69 12.20
N ASN A 755 -58.54 9.56 12.13
CA ASN A 755 -59.12 8.22 12.33
C ASN A 755 -59.73 8.08 13.74
N PHE A 756 -59.08 8.63 14.78
CA PHE A 756 -59.62 8.66 16.13
C PHE A 756 -60.94 9.42 16.19
N LEU A 757 -60.99 10.62 15.65
CA LEU A 757 -62.22 11.43 15.62
C LEU A 757 -63.38 10.76 14.84
N LEU A 758 -63.03 10.15 13.68
CA LEU A 758 -64.02 9.39 12.89
C LEU A 758 -64.49 8.14 13.64
N THR A 759 -63.65 7.45 14.37
CA THR A 759 -64.02 6.30 15.19
C THR A 759 -64.97 6.66 16.30
N ILE A 760 -64.68 7.74 17.05
CA ILE A 760 -65.58 8.26 18.07
C ILE A 760 -66.94 8.64 17.46
N ASN A 761 -66.91 9.35 16.33
CA ASN A 761 -68.13 9.73 15.64
C ASN A 761 -69.04 8.53 15.26
N ILE A 762 -68.40 7.45 14.72
CA ILE A 762 -69.07 6.21 14.38
C ILE A 762 -69.70 5.58 15.63
N TYR A 763 -68.96 5.44 16.72
CA TYR A 763 -69.40 4.84 17.96
C TYR A 763 -70.55 5.66 18.57
N LEU A 764 -70.48 6.97 18.69
CA LEU A 764 -71.50 7.84 19.21
C LEU A 764 -72.79 7.81 18.34
N SER A 765 -72.62 7.82 17.00
CA SER A 765 -73.73 7.73 16.06
C SER A 765 -74.43 6.38 16.17
N GLU A 766 -73.66 5.26 16.23
CA GLU A 766 -74.28 3.94 16.36
C GLU A 766 -75.00 3.73 17.71
N VAL A 767 -74.38 4.16 18.82
CA VAL A 767 -75.00 4.09 20.16
C VAL A 767 -76.36 4.89 20.21
N SER A 768 -76.35 6.05 19.53
CA SER A 768 -77.57 6.93 19.55
C SER A 768 -78.70 6.50 18.59
N THR A 769 -78.34 5.85 17.46
CA THR A 769 -79.33 5.57 16.38
C THR A 769 -79.59 4.08 16.15
N ASN A 770 -78.77 3.15 16.70
CA ASN A 770 -78.88 1.72 16.46
C ASN A 770 -79.10 0.95 17.78
N PRO A 771 -80.31 0.55 18.14
CA PRO A 771 -80.64 -0.15 19.38
C PRO A 771 -79.91 -1.50 19.51
N MET A 772 -79.65 -2.23 18.36
CA MET A 772 -78.98 -3.50 18.38
C MET A 772 -77.47 -3.32 18.71
N PHE A 773 -76.93 -2.19 18.27
CA PHE A 773 -75.52 -1.87 18.60
C PHE A 773 -75.37 -1.46 20.06
N PHE A 774 -76.36 -0.73 20.59
CA PHE A 774 -76.41 -0.33 22.01
C PHE A 774 -76.46 -1.55 22.94
N THR A 775 -77.31 -2.54 22.66
CA THR A 775 -77.37 -3.77 23.43
C THR A 775 -76.11 -4.61 23.28
N TRP A 776 -75.50 -4.70 22.07
CA TRP A 776 -74.27 -5.39 21.83
C TRP A 776 -73.13 -4.77 22.62
N ILE A 777 -72.94 -3.45 22.60
CA ILE A 777 -71.84 -2.75 23.28
C ILE A 777 -71.94 -2.86 24.81
N SER A 778 -73.18 -2.91 25.38
CA SER A 778 -73.35 -3.07 26.82
C SER A 778 -72.98 -4.45 27.35
N GLU A 779 -72.93 -5.48 26.50
CA GLU A 779 -72.58 -6.86 26.87
C GLU A 779 -71.10 -7.13 26.74
N ILE A 780 -70.31 -6.22 26.14
CA ILE A 780 -68.91 -6.48 25.87
C ILE A 780 -67.99 -5.84 26.93
N PRO A 781 -66.93 -6.55 27.37
CA PRO A 781 -65.97 -5.94 28.28
C PRO A 781 -65.34 -4.66 27.72
N THR A 782 -65.38 -3.60 28.51
CA THR A 782 -64.78 -2.28 28.13
C THR A 782 -63.35 -2.32 27.67
N LEU A 783 -62.53 -3.20 28.26
CA LEU A 783 -61.13 -3.40 27.87
C LEU A 783 -60.99 -3.82 26.39
N LEU A 784 -61.81 -4.82 25.94
CA LEU A 784 -61.74 -5.29 24.57
C LEU A 784 -62.19 -4.25 23.57
N LEU A 785 -63.26 -3.48 23.95
CA LEU A 785 -63.75 -2.39 23.14
C LEU A 785 -62.65 -1.28 23.00
N SER A 786 -62.02 -0.94 24.11
CA SER A 786 -60.94 0.04 24.11
C SER A 786 -59.73 -0.39 23.22
N ILE A 787 -59.35 -1.66 23.26
CA ILE A 787 -58.33 -2.20 22.39
C ILE A 787 -58.71 -2.08 20.90
N CYS A 788 -59.97 -2.43 20.56
CA CYS A 788 -60.43 -2.28 19.18
C CYS A 788 -60.56 -0.82 18.74
N ALA A 789 -60.90 0.08 19.67
CA ALA A 789 -60.95 1.52 19.41
C ALA A 789 -59.53 2.06 19.16
N ILE A 790 -58.53 1.62 19.92
CA ILE A 790 -57.11 1.98 19.71
C ILE A 790 -56.63 1.50 18.32
N PHE A 791 -56.93 0.28 17.92
CA PHE A 791 -56.57 -0.21 16.59
C PHE A 791 -57.24 0.57 15.46
N SER A 792 -58.46 1.04 15.66
CA SER A 792 -59.16 1.87 14.66
C SER A 792 -58.61 3.29 14.54
N THR A 793 -57.77 3.75 15.48
CA THR A 793 -57.06 5.03 15.33
C THR A 793 -55.92 4.90 14.31
N VAL A 794 -55.35 3.72 14.15
CA VAL A 794 -54.32 3.42 13.16
C VAL A 794 -54.92 3.42 11.75
N ASP A 795 -55.91 2.59 11.51
CA ASP A 795 -56.71 2.62 10.28
C ASP A 795 -58.15 2.34 10.64
N ILE A 796 -59.07 3.23 10.21
CA ILE A 796 -60.52 3.11 10.46
C ILE A 796 -61.07 1.76 9.96
N LEU A 797 -60.37 1.08 9.04
CA LEU A 797 -60.78 -0.23 8.54
C LEU A 797 -60.75 -1.31 9.64
N ALA A 798 -59.91 -1.11 10.70
CA ALA A 798 -59.84 -2.03 11.83
C ALA A 798 -61.21 -2.21 12.53
N ILE A 799 -62.16 -1.24 12.44
CA ILE A 799 -63.49 -1.40 12.94
C ILE A 799 -64.24 -2.58 12.28
N ASN A 800 -63.90 -2.94 11.03
CA ASN A 800 -64.49 -4.07 10.34
C ASN A 800 -64.18 -5.42 10.99
N THR A 801 -63.13 -5.50 11.79
CA THR A 801 -62.79 -6.69 12.58
C THR A 801 -63.87 -7.00 13.60
N LEU A 802 -64.56 -5.96 14.17
CA LEU A 802 -65.71 -6.12 15.07
C LEU A 802 -66.93 -6.76 14.37
N THR A 803 -67.02 -6.73 13.05
CA THR A 803 -68.10 -7.31 12.25
C THR A 803 -67.72 -8.63 11.59
N SER A 804 -66.52 -9.20 11.92
CA SER A 804 -65.97 -10.34 11.23
C SER A 804 -66.49 -11.70 11.70
N ASN A 805 -67.21 -11.73 12.82
CA ASN A 805 -67.61 -12.98 13.50
C ASN A 805 -66.49 -13.96 13.77
N LEU A 806 -65.29 -13.43 14.07
CA LEU A 806 -64.05 -14.18 14.31
C LEU A 806 -64.25 -15.12 15.51
N PHE A 807 -63.78 -16.36 15.37
CA PHE A 807 -63.94 -17.41 16.38
C PHE A 807 -65.37 -17.65 16.87
N GLY A 808 -66.42 -17.02 16.26
CA GLY A 808 -67.80 -17.06 16.76
C GLY A 808 -67.96 -16.27 18.10
N LEU A 809 -67.05 -15.39 18.44
CA LEU A 809 -67.10 -14.59 19.67
C LEU A 809 -68.00 -13.41 19.51
N LYS A 810 -68.84 -13.12 20.51
CA LYS A 810 -69.80 -11.99 20.53
C LYS A 810 -69.13 -10.63 20.27
N VAL A 811 -67.86 -10.47 20.68
CA VAL A 811 -67.02 -9.25 20.45
C VAL A 811 -66.93 -8.90 18.97
N PHE A 812 -66.82 -9.91 18.09
CA PHE A 812 -66.64 -9.76 16.65
C PHE A 812 -68.00 -9.84 15.86
N SER A 813 -69.10 -9.70 16.49
CA SER A 813 -70.43 -9.74 15.85
C SER A 813 -71.21 -8.40 15.90
N ALA A 814 -70.49 -7.27 15.87
CA ALA A 814 -71.06 -5.92 15.94
C ALA A 814 -72.10 -5.63 14.83
N PRO A 815 -73.33 -5.28 15.16
CA PRO A 815 -74.41 -4.97 14.19
C PRO A 815 -74.33 -3.53 13.71
N LEU A 816 -73.25 -3.19 12.87
CA LEU A 816 -73.06 -1.84 12.34
C LEU A 816 -74.08 -1.48 11.25
N SER A 817 -74.62 -0.23 11.29
CA SER A 817 -75.52 0.32 10.31
C SER A 817 -74.87 0.48 8.92
N GLN A 818 -75.69 0.57 7.89
CA GLN A 818 -75.29 0.81 6.51
C GLN A 818 -74.53 2.18 6.36
N ARG A 819 -74.90 3.15 7.19
CA ARG A 819 -74.32 4.49 7.22
C ARG A 819 -72.86 4.39 7.72
N SER A 820 -72.68 3.74 8.84
CA SER A 820 -71.35 3.57 9.42
C SER A 820 -70.37 2.73 8.52
N ARG A 821 -70.89 1.69 7.90
CA ARG A 821 -70.16 0.93 6.91
C ARG A 821 -69.72 1.75 5.70
N LYS A 822 -70.51 2.76 5.28
CA LYS A 822 -70.10 3.70 4.23
C LYS A 822 -69.03 4.66 4.73
N ILE A 823 -69.13 5.18 5.95
CA ILE A 823 -68.13 6.06 6.55
C ILE A 823 -66.80 5.34 6.69
N ILE A 824 -66.78 4.12 7.17
CA ILE A 824 -65.60 3.29 7.28
C ILE A 824 -64.91 3.10 5.90
N LEU A 825 -65.77 2.79 4.86
CA LEU A 825 -65.20 2.60 3.51
C LEU A 825 -64.58 3.88 2.96
N TRP A 826 -65.32 5.03 3.07
CA TRP A 826 -64.76 6.30 2.58
C TRP A 826 -63.61 6.84 3.42
N GLY A 827 -63.68 6.71 4.74
CA GLY A 827 -62.60 7.09 5.65
C GLY A 827 -61.33 6.32 5.34
N SER A 828 -61.45 5.00 5.14
CA SER A 828 -60.26 4.20 4.79
C SER A 828 -59.72 4.48 3.38
N PHE A 829 -60.55 4.98 2.46
CA PHE A 829 -60.12 5.44 1.14
C PHE A 829 -59.30 6.76 1.25
N ILE A 830 -59.80 7.68 2.09
CA ILE A 830 -59.07 8.93 2.37
C ILE A 830 -57.73 8.66 3.05
N ASN A 831 -57.66 7.63 3.92
CA ASN A 831 -56.44 7.29 4.62
C ASN A 831 -55.27 6.92 3.67
N ILE A 832 -55.55 6.24 2.54
CA ILE A 832 -54.55 5.98 1.52
C ILE A 832 -53.91 7.27 1.02
N PHE A 833 -54.70 8.30 0.76
CA PHE A 833 -54.17 9.58 0.24
C PHE A 833 -53.56 10.46 1.32
N ALA A 834 -54.01 10.36 2.57
CA ALA A 834 -53.55 11.19 3.68
C ALA A 834 -52.33 10.61 4.42
N GLU A 835 -52.13 9.30 4.38
CA GLU A 835 -51.07 8.58 5.11
C GLU A 835 -50.20 7.74 4.20
N ASP A 836 -50.75 6.68 3.56
CA ASP A 836 -49.95 5.66 2.88
C ASP A 836 -49.15 6.24 1.71
N ILE A 837 -49.74 7.06 0.84
CA ILE A 837 -49.06 7.65 -0.32
C ILE A 837 -47.99 8.68 0.09
N PRO A 838 -48.29 9.66 0.98
CA PRO A 838 -47.27 10.58 1.46
C PRO A 838 -46.08 9.90 2.16
N GLN A 839 -46.32 8.87 2.97
CA GLN A 839 -45.26 8.10 3.62
C GLN A 839 -44.40 7.35 2.60
N LEU A 840 -45.00 6.73 1.57
CA LEU A 840 -44.29 6.12 0.48
C LEU A 840 -43.39 7.13 -0.26
N ILE A 841 -43.91 8.35 -0.51
CA ILE A 841 -43.11 9.43 -1.12
C ILE A 841 -41.94 9.81 -0.23
N ILE A 842 -42.13 9.94 1.08
CA ILE A 842 -41.09 10.26 2.05
C ILE A 842 -40.03 9.15 2.07
N GLN A 843 -40.43 7.89 2.01
CA GLN A 843 -39.51 6.75 1.94
C GLN A 843 -38.67 6.74 0.65
N ILE A 844 -39.27 7.14 -0.49
CA ILE A 844 -38.58 7.33 -1.77
C ILE A 844 -37.60 8.52 -1.68
N LEU A 845 -38.04 9.65 -1.11
CA LEU A 845 -37.15 10.81 -0.90
C LEU A 845 -36.00 10.49 0.05
N TYR A 846 -36.23 9.70 1.10
CA TYR A 846 -35.20 9.19 1.98
C TYR A 846 -34.21 8.32 1.21
N TYR A 847 -34.68 7.39 0.36
CA TYR A 847 -33.81 6.59 -0.51
C TYR A 847 -32.86 7.45 -1.34
N ASN A 848 -33.38 8.55 -1.92
CA ASN A 848 -32.59 9.46 -2.72
C ASN A 848 -31.65 10.37 -1.90
N SER A 849 -31.85 10.50 -0.59
CA SER A 849 -31.13 11.44 0.28
C SER A 849 -30.03 10.80 1.13
N VAL A 850 -30.04 9.47 1.32
CA VAL A 850 -29.04 8.76 2.15
C VAL A 850 -27.85 8.29 1.31
N GLU A 851 -26.63 8.37 1.90
CA GLU A 851 -25.38 7.93 1.24
C GLU A 851 -25.33 6.41 1.07
N THR A 852 -25.90 5.70 2.05
CA THR A 852 -25.97 4.24 2.05
C THR A 852 -27.37 3.81 2.42
N TYR A 853 -27.96 2.95 1.60
CA TYR A 853 -29.29 2.46 1.80
C TYR A 853 -29.26 1.08 2.49
N ASP A 854 -29.61 1.08 3.77
CA ASP A 854 -29.69 -0.15 4.57
C ASP A 854 -30.81 -1.08 4.08
N LEU A 855 -30.68 -2.38 4.38
CA LEU A 855 -31.71 -3.38 4.07
C LEU A 855 -33.09 -3.04 4.75
N PHE A 856 -33.06 -2.46 5.98
CA PHE A 856 -34.28 -2.14 6.72
C PHE A 856 -35.15 -1.09 6.00
N PRO A 857 -34.63 0.09 5.59
CA PRO A 857 -35.41 1.04 4.78
C PRO A 857 -35.95 0.46 3.47
N LEU A 858 -35.17 -0.45 2.82
CA LEU A 858 -35.62 -1.15 1.61
C LEU A 858 -36.83 -2.05 1.90
N LEU A 859 -36.81 -2.80 3.00
CA LEU A 859 -37.92 -3.64 3.43
C LEU A 859 -39.17 -2.79 3.79
N VAL A 860 -38.97 -1.60 4.42
CA VAL A 860 -40.03 -0.62 4.70
C VAL A 860 -40.68 -0.14 3.41
N LEU A 861 -39.87 0.26 2.42
CA LEU A 861 -40.38 0.72 1.12
C LEU A 861 -41.19 -0.37 0.38
N ILE A 862 -40.67 -1.60 0.35
CA ILE A 862 -41.35 -2.74 -0.27
C ILE A 862 -42.66 -3.06 0.49
N SER A 863 -42.62 -3.07 1.84
CA SER A 863 -43.77 -3.33 2.70
C SER A 863 -44.88 -2.28 2.47
N GLY A 864 -44.53 -1.00 2.51
CA GLY A 864 -45.46 0.10 2.25
C GLY A 864 -46.11 0.01 0.87
N GLY A 865 -45.31 -0.28 -0.16
CA GLY A 865 -45.85 -0.51 -1.52
C GLY A 865 -46.83 -1.69 -1.59
N LEU A 866 -46.53 -2.83 -0.95
CA LEU A 866 -47.40 -4.01 -0.90
C LEU A 866 -48.69 -3.74 -0.14
N VAL A 867 -48.66 -2.99 0.97
CA VAL A 867 -49.83 -2.59 1.77
C VAL A 867 -50.76 -1.72 0.94
N ILE A 868 -50.23 -0.73 0.22
CA ILE A 868 -51.05 0.12 -0.68
C ILE A 868 -51.74 -0.73 -1.76
N VAL A 869 -50.99 -1.61 -2.43
CA VAL A 869 -51.57 -2.50 -3.48
C VAL A 869 -52.68 -3.39 -2.89
N HIS A 870 -52.40 -3.98 -1.72
CA HIS A 870 -53.43 -4.80 -1.03
C HIS A 870 -54.68 -3.99 -0.68
N LYS A 871 -54.51 -2.80 -0.06
CA LYS A 871 -55.61 -1.90 0.27
C LYS A 871 -56.42 -1.49 -0.98
N LEU A 872 -55.77 -1.19 -2.09
CA LEU A 872 -56.42 -0.83 -3.37
C LEU A 872 -57.20 -2.01 -3.96
N ILE A 873 -56.65 -3.19 -4.01
CA ILE A 873 -57.33 -4.40 -4.53
C ILE A 873 -58.57 -4.72 -3.70
N LEU A 874 -58.44 -4.74 -2.38
CA LEU A 874 -59.56 -5.04 -1.48
C LEU A 874 -60.74 -4.06 -1.65
N ARG A 875 -60.37 -2.77 -1.75
CA ARG A 875 -61.40 -1.70 -1.91
C ARG A 875 -62.03 -1.72 -3.28
N SER A 876 -61.27 -1.92 -4.32
CA SER A 876 -61.81 -2.08 -5.68
C SER A 876 -62.75 -3.29 -5.76
N TYR A 877 -62.39 -4.41 -5.14
CA TYR A 877 -63.27 -5.58 -5.04
C TYR A 877 -64.59 -5.23 -4.34
N HIS A 878 -64.54 -4.55 -3.20
CA HIS A 878 -65.79 -4.16 -2.48
C HIS A 878 -66.66 -3.16 -3.29
N VAL A 879 -66.08 -2.25 -4.03
CA VAL A 879 -66.81 -1.34 -4.91
C VAL A 879 -67.45 -2.09 -6.06
N ILE A 880 -66.71 -2.98 -6.72
CA ILE A 880 -67.18 -3.81 -7.84
C ILE A 880 -68.38 -4.70 -7.39
N VAL A 881 -68.21 -5.43 -6.27
CA VAL A 881 -69.27 -6.31 -5.73
C VAL A 881 -70.52 -5.53 -5.38
N ARG A 882 -70.42 -4.34 -4.75
CA ARG A 882 -71.54 -3.48 -4.47
C ARG A 882 -72.22 -2.96 -5.74
N TRP A 883 -71.49 -2.61 -6.75
CA TRP A 883 -72.00 -2.17 -8.05
C TRP A 883 -72.74 -3.29 -8.75
N TYR A 884 -72.25 -4.53 -8.73
CA TYR A 884 -72.92 -5.70 -9.24
C TYR A 884 -74.26 -5.97 -8.50
N HIS A 885 -74.21 -5.96 -7.16
CA HIS A 885 -75.39 -6.16 -6.35
C HIS A 885 -76.45 -5.06 -6.57
N LYS A 886 -76.05 -3.82 -6.71
CA LYS A 886 -76.92 -2.72 -7.05
C LYS A 886 -77.52 -2.89 -8.44
N ARG A 887 -76.71 -3.33 -9.40
CA ARG A 887 -77.15 -3.61 -10.78
C ARG A 887 -78.15 -4.78 -10.84
N ASP A 888 -77.98 -5.81 -10.07
CA ASP A 888 -78.83 -6.97 -10.02
C ASP A 888 -80.15 -6.61 -9.33
N LYS A 889 -80.21 -5.82 -8.25
CA LYS A 889 -81.43 -5.29 -7.65
C LYS A 889 -82.18 -4.39 -8.60
N ILE A 890 -81.50 -3.58 -9.38
CA ILE A 890 -82.20 -2.75 -10.39
C ILE A 890 -82.75 -3.65 -11.51
N ARG A 891 -82.01 -4.68 -11.93
CA ARG A 891 -82.50 -5.65 -12.92
C ARG A 891 -83.78 -6.41 -12.39
N GLU A 892 -83.73 -6.83 -11.16
CA GLU A 892 -84.84 -7.50 -10.50
C GLU A 892 -86.03 -6.59 -10.33
N PHE A 893 -85.87 -5.33 -9.96
CA PHE A 893 -86.85 -4.32 -9.90
C PHE A 893 -87.47 -4.04 -11.29
N ILE A 894 -86.69 -3.97 -12.34
CA ILE A 894 -87.20 -3.80 -13.72
C ILE A 894 -87.95 -5.05 -14.17
N ARG A 895 -87.48 -6.25 -13.80
CA ARG A 895 -88.14 -7.53 -14.11
C ARG A 895 -89.51 -7.62 -13.42
N ASN A 896 -89.52 -7.27 -12.13
CA ASN A 896 -90.79 -7.28 -11.36
C ASN A 896 -91.77 -6.22 -11.87
N ARG A 897 -91.34 -5.03 -12.29
CA ARG A 897 -92.15 -4.03 -12.97
C ARG A 897 -92.71 -4.53 -14.33
N ARG A 898 -91.87 -5.27 -15.11
CA ARG A 898 -92.31 -5.86 -16.38
C ARG A 898 -93.38 -6.97 -16.15
N LEU A 899 -93.19 -7.78 -15.12
CA LEU A 899 -94.16 -8.81 -14.74
C LEU A 899 -95.51 -8.22 -14.24
N SER A 900 -95.48 -7.16 -13.43
CA SER A 900 -96.62 -6.42 -13.00
C SER A 900 -97.35 -5.69 -14.14
N ALA A 901 -96.57 -5.13 -15.11
CA ALA A 901 -97.15 -4.50 -16.30
C ALA A 901 -97.78 -5.53 -17.29
N GLY A 902 -97.17 -6.76 -17.34
CA GLY A 902 -97.73 -7.88 -18.12
C GLY A 902 -99.02 -8.41 -17.54
N SER A 903 -99.13 -8.50 -16.21
CA SER A 903 -100.36 -8.89 -15.51
C SER A 903 -101.50 -7.87 -15.69
N ILE A 904 -101.20 -6.57 -15.76
CA ILE A 904 -102.21 -5.52 -16.05
C ILE A 904 -102.67 -5.57 -17.50
N ARG A 905 -101.86 -6.02 -18.47
CA ARG A 905 -102.27 -6.19 -19.84
C ARG A 905 -103.11 -7.45 -20.08
N SER A 906 -102.95 -8.52 -19.32
CA SER A 906 -103.77 -9.71 -19.40
C SER A 906 -105.15 -9.57 -18.83
N ILE A 907 -105.39 -8.60 -17.92
CA ILE A 907 -106.66 -8.27 -17.37
C ILE A 907 -107.53 -7.33 -18.34
N ARG A 908 -106.85 -6.68 -19.31
CA ARG A 908 -107.55 -5.83 -20.29
C ARG A 908 -107.94 -6.51 -21.59
N THR A 909 -107.61 -7.79 -21.77
CA THR A 909 -108.01 -8.57 -22.93
C THR A 909 -109.13 -9.59 -22.64
N ASN A 910 -109.63 -9.62 -21.41
CA ASN A 910 -110.83 -10.51 -21.03
C ASN A 910 -111.98 -9.71 -20.41
N VAL A 911 -112.28 -8.51 -20.98
CA VAL A 911 -113.53 -7.84 -20.80
C VAL A 911 -114.07 -7.46 -22.19
#